data_fc3a2047cbac0fe26ca3e791bf78d98a
#
_entry.id   fc3a2047cbac0fe26ca3e791bf78d98a
#
_cell.length_a   1.000
_cell.length_b   1.000
_cell.length_c   1.000
_cell.angle_alpha   90.00
_cell.angle_beta   90.00
_cell.angle_gamma   90.00
#
_symmetry.space_group_name_H-M   'P 1'
#
loop_
_entity.id
_entity.type
_entity.pdbx_description
1 polymer ?
#
loop_
_entity_poly.entity_id
_entity_poly.type
_entity_poly.pdbx_seq_one_letter_code
_entity_poly.pdbx_strand_id
1 'polypeptide(L)'
;MRQNLKLDGFRSGYNLIEAIQYFMTTKFQKLFEPITVGKLTLKNRISMAPLGMVAMADPCGGFSENAQEYYIERAKGGTGLIITGITNVNYNEMPSLLMPCATYNPLMFAKSCAPMNERIHAYNTKIFLQLTGGFGRAAIPQLMKKAIALSEQENRWDPSIHHKAMTVDEIKELIASFVASAVIAKESKFDGVEIHAVHEGYLLDQFAIAFYNKRTDEYGGDLRCRLKITTDIVKGIKAACGEDFPVSLRYSLKSFIKALRHGALPGEQFEEKGKDIAEGVEAAKILVEAGVDLLNVDAGTYDAWYWNHPPMYFEKGMYREFGKTLKQNVDVPIILAGRMDDPEIAYEALGICCDIIGYGRPLLADPFLPEKIRTGNLQEIRPCLSCHQGCLDRLAHGLPLSCAVNPACGREKSFSITQAKEKKHVFIVGGGLAGMEAARVCAMRGHRVTLFEKSDRLGGHIITGSVPDFKKDDRALLKWYIFQLSKLPVEIRLNFIADKDMIEKSDADIIIIAMGSTPVTLDFGGKNHVCTADELLNGKENSGENIVVVGGGLVGCETALWLRQQGKIVTVVESSPEILDGGKNMCFANYDMLKDLLVFNKIDVLCNSSVKTVNETSVVVKTPATEIEIKADTVMVAVGYQAQHYLYDAMRDSGKIIYNIGDSLTVSNIMNTIWDANQVEREL
;
A
#
# COMPACT_ATOMS: atom_id res chain seq x y z
N MET A 1 30.98 -14.61 -2.91
CA MET A 1 31.44 -15.40 -1.74
C MET A 1 30.90 -16.81 -1.85
N ARG A 2 31.75 -17.77 -2.25
CA ARG A 2 31.42 -19.20 -2.22
C ARG A 2 31.76 -19.71 -0.82
N GLN A 3 30.79 -19.82 0.07
CA GLN A 3 30.95 -20.57 1.30
C GLN A 3 30.33 -21.96 1.12
N ASN A 4 31.17 -22.96 1.42
CA ASN A 4 30.92 -24.38 1.33
C ASN A 4 29.64 -24.80 2.06
N LEU A 5 28.59 -25.14 1.33
CA LEU A 5 27.49 -25.95 1.82
C LEU A 5 28.00 -27.40 1.94
N LYS A 6 28.22 -27.88 3.15
CA LYS A 6 28.38 -29.31 3.42
C LYS A 6 27.03 -30.00 3.20
N LEU A 7 26.91 -30.66 2.06
CA LEU A 7 25.77 -31.52 1.70
C LEU A 7 26.03 -32.96 2.17
N ASP A 8 26.25 -33.14 3.46
CA ASP A 8 26.36 -34.50 4.03
C ASP A 8 24.94 -34.96 4.43
N GLY A 9 24.27 -35.73 3.57
CA GLY A 9 23.00 -36.38 3.89
C GLY A 9 21.98 -36.54 2.76
N PHE A 10 22.27 -36.08 1.55
CA PHE A 10 21.34 -36.26 0.43
C PHE A 10 21.61 -37.56 -0.34
N ARG A 11 20.61 -38.47 -0.35
CA ARG A 11 20.61 -39.65 -1.24
C ARG A 11 20.57 -39.19 -2.69
N SER A 12 21.40 -39.78 -3.55
CA SER A 12 21.48 -39.55 -4.98
C SER A 12 20.14 -39.76 -5.67
N GLY A 13 19.46 -38.66 -6.04
CA GLY A 13 18.19 -38.76 -6.77
C GLY A 13 17.35 -37.47 -6.82
N TYR A 14 17.66 -36.46 -6.02
CA TYR A 14 16.94 -35.19 -6.07
C TYR A 14 17.55 -34.22 -7.10
N ASN A 15 16.68 -33.67 -7.94
CA ASN A 15 17.02 -32.60 -8.85
C ASN A 15 17.39 -31.33 -8.03
N LEU A 16 18.28 -30.47 -8.52
CA LEU A 16 18.73 -29.25 -7.84
C LEU A 16 17.55 -28.33 -7.45
N ILE A 17 16.50 -28.32 -8.25
CA ILE A 17 15.27 -27.53 -7.99
C ILE A 17 14.54 -28.07 -6.76
N GLU A 18 14.40 -29.40 -6.63
CA GLU A 18 13.77 -30.03 -5.45
C GLU A 18 14.58 -29.81 -4.17
N ALA A 19 15.91 -29.85 -4.26
CA ALA A 19 16.79 -29.55 -3.13
C ALA A 19 16.69 -28.09 -2.70
N ILE A 20 16.63 -27.15 -3.63
CA ILE A 20 16.43 -25.71 -3.35
C ILE A 20 15.04 -25.51 -2.74
N GLN A 21 14.00 -26.13 -3.28
CA GLN A 21 12.62 -26.00 -2.79
C GLN A 21 12.50 -26.60 -1.38
N TYR A 22 13.09 -27.76 -1.12
CA TYR A 22 13.15 -28.36 0.22
C TYR A 22 13.88 -27.45 1.23
N PHE A 23 15.03 -26.89 0.85
CA PHE A 23 15.75 -25.93 1.70
C PHE A 23 14.92 -24.68 1.99
N MET A 24 14.25 -24.12 0.99
CA MET A 24 13.41 -22.94 1.16
C MET A 24 12.17 -23.21 2.02
N THR A 25 11.54 -24.38 1.90
CA THR A 25 10.39 -24.77 2.74
C THR A 25 10.80 -24.95 4.21
N THR A 26 11.98 -25.52 4.47
CA THR A 26 12.49 -25.70 5.85
C THR A 26 12.97 -24.36 6.45
N LYS A 27 13.51 -23.46 5.66
CA LYS A 27 14.04 -22.16 6.10
C LYS A 27 12.99 -21.31 6.82
N PHE A 28 11.77 -21.22 6.28
CA PHE A 28 10.71 -20.37 6.82
C PHE A 28 9.73 -21.09 7.75
N GLN A 29 10.03 -22.31 8.17
CA GLN A 29 9.12 -23.17 8.96
C GLN A 29 8.64 -22.48 10.24
N LYS A 30 9.48 -21.69 10.91
CA LYS A 30 9.12 -20.95 12.13
C LYS A 30 7.91 -20.02 11.96
N LEU A 31 7.69 -19.47 10.74
CA LEU A 31 6.49 -18.66 10.44
C LEU A 31 5.19 -19.48 10.52
N PHE A 32 5.28 -20.79 10.35
CA PHE A 32 4.14 -21.72 10.30
C PHE A 32 3.95 -22.53 11.59
N GLU A 33 4.74 -22.26 12.63
CA GLU A 33 4.53 -22.79 13.96
C GLU A 33 3.32 -22.12 14.62
N PRO A 34 2.51 -22.87 15.38
CA PRO A 34 1.39 -22.30 16.11
C PRO A 34 1.88 -21.32 17.20
N ILE A 35 0.98 -20.40 17.58
CA ILE A 35 1.20 -19.45 18.68
C ILE A 35 -0.10 -19.23 19.44
N THR A 36 0.00 -18.94 20.74
CA THR A 36 -1.15 -18.67 21.61
C THR A 36 -1.25 -17.18 21.91
N VAL A 37 -2.45 -16.61 21.82
CA VAL A 37 -2.83 -15.24 22.20
C VAL A 37 -3.91 -15.36 23.28
N GLY A 38 -3.62 -14.97 24.52
CA GLY A 38 -4.47 -15.31 25.66
C GLY A 38 -4.65 -16.84 25.73
N LYS A 39 -5.88 -17.33 25.54
CA LYS A 39 -6.18 -18.77 25.45
C LYS A 39 -6.44 -19.27 24.02
N LEU A 40 -6.37 -18.41 23.03
CA LEU A 40 -6.63 -18.71 21.62
C LEU A 40 -5.35 -19.18 20.92
N THR A 41 -5.38 -20.35 20.29
CA THR A 41 -4.27 -20.85 19.47
C THR A 41 -4.48 -20.48 18.00
N LEU A 42 -3.48 -19.82 17.40
CA LEU A 42 -3.37 -19.54 15.98
C LEU A 42 -2.57 -20.65 15.30
N LYS A 43 -2.96 -21.06 14.09
CA LYS A 43 -2.29 -22.14 13.33
C LYS A 43 -0.86 -21.80 12.89
N ASN A 44 -0.54 -20.52 12.78
CA ASN A 44 0.77 -20.00 12.37
C ASN A 44 0.98 -18.56 12.86
N ARG A 45 2.18 -18.00 12.61
CA ARG A 45 2.62 -16.68 13.04
C ARG A 45 2.45 -15.61 11.95
N ILE A 46 1.40 -15.74 11.14
CA ILE A 46 1.09 -14.78 10.06
C ILE A 46 -0.30 -14.19 10.30
N SER A 47 -0.35 -12.88 10.42
CA SER A 47 -1.59 -12.11 10.56
C SER A 47 -1.84 -11.23 9.34
N MET A 48 -3.10 -11.12 8.93
CA MET A 48 -3.55 -10.04 8.08
C MET A 48 -3.77 -8.80 8.95
N ALA A 49 -2.97 -7.75 8.73
CA ALA A 49 -3.15 -6.47 9.39
C ALA A 49 -4.44 -5.78 8.92
N PRO A 50 -5.12 -5.03 9.80
CA PRO A 50 -6.37 -4.36 9.46
C PRO A 50 -6.17 -3.32 8.37
N LEU A 51 -7.09 -3.30 7.42
CA LEU A 51 -7.16 -2.33 6.33
C LEU A 51 -8.60 -1.82 6.22
N GLY A 52 -8.78 -0.52 6.15
CA GLY A 52 -10.10 0.11 6.10
C GLY A 52 -10.97 -0.44 4.96
N MET A 53 -12.21 -0.84 5.28
CA MET A 53 -13.19 -1.41 4.35
C MET A 53 -14.26 -0.37 3.98
N VAL A 54 -13.82 0.80 3.49
CA VAL A 54 -14.71 1.87 3.03
C VAL A 54 -15.52 1.40 1.82
N ALA A 55 -16.80 1.76 1.76
CA ALA A 55 -17.75 1.37 0.72
C ALA A 55 -17.92 -0.16 0.53
N MET A 56 -17.64 -0.95 1.57
CA MET A 56 -17.78 -2.41 1.56
C MET A 56 -18.67 -2.93 2.70
N ALA A 57 -19.44 -2.04 3.34
CA ALA A 57 -20.52 -2.42 4.25
C ALA A 57 -21.77 -2.83 3.45
N ASP A 58 -22.60 -3.69 4.06
CA ASP A 58 -23.95 -3.98 3.57
C ASP A 58 -24.97 -2.93 4.09
N PRO A 59 -26.17 -2.85 3.51
CA PRO A 59 -27.20 -1.90 3.96
C PRO A 59 -27.69 -2.10 5.40
N CYS A 60 -27.35 -3.20 6.04
CA CYS A 60 -27.72 -3.53 7.41
C CYS A 60 -26.59 -3.29 8.42
N GLY A 61 -25.46 -2.75 7.98
CA GLY A 61 -24.29 -2.46 8.83
C GLY A 61 -23.29 -3.60 8.96
N GLY A 62 -23.49 -4.74 8.27
CA GLY A 62 -22.53 -5.84 8.21
C GLY A 62 -21.52 -5.70 7.07
N PHE A 63 -20.86 -6.78 6.70
CA PHE A 63 -19.92 -6.85 5.58
C PHE A 63 -20.64 -7.25 4.28
N SER A 64 -20.43 -6.49 3.21
CA SER A 64 -20.93 -6.83 1.88
C SER A 64 -20.34 -8.15 1.37
N GLU A 65 -20.97 -8.76 0.35
CA GLU A 65 -20.45 -10.00 -0.25
C GLU A 65 -18.98 -9.85 -0.69
N ASN A 66 -18.62 -8.72 -1.30
CA ASN A 66 -17.23 -8.45 -1.68
C ASN A 66 -16.29 -8.41 -0.49
N ALA A 67 -16.68 -7.81 0.63
CA ALA A 67 -15.88 -7.79 1.85
C ALA A 67 -15.74 -9.20 2.44
N GLN A 68 -16.80 -10.02 2.42
CA GLN A 68 -16.75 -11.40 2.89
C GLN A 68 -15.79 -12.25 2.04
N GLU A 69 -15.92 -12.22 0.72
CA GLU A 69 -15.04 -12.97 -0.19
C GLU A 69 -13.58 -12.50 -0.09
N TYR A 70 -13.36 -11.21 0.12
CA TYR A 70 -12.04 -10.66 0.38
C TYR A 70 -11.35 -11.31 1.59
N TYR A 71 -12.03 -11.45 2.74
CA TYR A 71 -11.43 -12.12 3.91
C TYR A 71 -11.28 -13.62 3.71
N ILE A 72 -12.27 -14.28 3.10
CA ILE A 72 -12.24 -15.72 2.84
C ILE A 72 -11.07 -16.08 1.93
N GLU A 73 -10.76 -15.28 0.92
CA GLU A 73 -9.64 -15.54 0.01
C GLU A 73 -8.29 -15.52 0.74
N ARG A 74 -8.10 -14.63 1.74
CA ARG A 74 -6.87 -14.60 2.58
C ARG A 74 -6.80 -15.77 3.56
N ALA A 75 -7.95 -16.25 4.03
CA ALA A 75 -8.01 -17.49 4.82
C ALA A 75 -7.59 -18.72 4.01
N LYS A 76 -8.09 -18.84 2.75
CA LYS A 76 -7.64 -19.85 1.77
C LYS A 76 -6.14 -19.76 1.50
N GLY A 77 -5.61 -18.55 1.41
CA GLY A 77 -4.18 -18.27 1.19
C GLY A 77 -3.27 -18.61 2.35
N GLY A 78 -3.81 -19.14 3.48
CA GLY A 78 -3.01 -19.68 4.58
C GLY A 78 -2.76 -18.74 5.75
N THR A 79 -3.39 -17.56 5.81
CA THR A 79 -3.28 -16.62 6.94
C THR A 79 -3.75 -17.27 8.25
N GLY A 80 -3.02 -17.08 9.36
CA GLY A 80 -3.36 -17.64 10.68
C GLY A 80 -4.37 -16.82 11.46
N LEU A 81 -4.23 -15.50 11.42
CA LEU A 81 -5.15 -14.53 12.03
C LEU A 81 -5.54 -13.48 11.02
N ILE A 82 -6.81 -13.19 10.88
CA ILE A 82 -7.32 -12.04 10.14
C ILE A 82 -7.83 -11.00 11.14
N ILE A 83 -7.37 -9.77 11.04
CA ILE A 83 -7.96 -8.63 11.74
C ILE A 83 -8.69 -7.81 10.68
N THR A 84 -10.01 -7.62 10.88
CA THR A 84 -10.81 -6.88 9.89
C THR A 84 -10.39 -5.42 9.79
N GLY A 85 -10.77 -4.74 8.72
CA GLY A 85 -10.78 -3.28 8.72
C GLY A 85 -11.76 -2.74 9.77
N ILE A 86 -11.65 -1.44 10.03
CA ILE A 86 -12.42 -0.77 11.08
C ILE A 86 -13.92 -0.99 10.96
N THR A 87 -14.54 -1.36 12.08
CA THR A 87 -15.99 -1.41 12.28
C THR A 87 -16.37 -0.34 13.31
N ASN A 88 -17.28 0.55 12.95
CA ASN A 88 -17.72 1.62 13.82
C ASN A 88 -18.55 1.07 14.99
N VAL A 89 -18.32 1.57 16.19
CA VAL A 89 -19.08 1.19 17.40
C VAL A 89 -20.34 2.03 17.61
N ASN A 90 -20.44 3.20 16.94
CA ASN A 90 -21.56 4.11 17.07
C ASN A 90 -21.97 4.72 15.73
N TYR A 91 -23.16 4.32 15.23
CA TYR A 91 -23.72 4.82 13.98
C TYR A 91 -23.94 6.34 13.96
N ASN A 92 -24.20 6.95 15.12
CA ASN A 92 -24.45 8.39 15.20
C ASN A 92 -23.22 9.26 14.88
N GLU A 93 -22.03 8.71 15.02
CA GLU A 93 -20.75 9.42 14.73
C GLU A 93 -20.44 9.40 13.23
N MET A 94 -20.76 8.30 12.55
CA MET A 94 -20.55 8.14 11.11
C MET A 94 -21.77 7.48 10.46
N PRO A 95 -22.74 8.28 10.03
CA PRO A 95 -24.03 7.78 9.55
C PRO A 95 -24.01 7.14 8.17
N SER A 96 -22.87 7.11 7.52
CA SER A 96 -22.75 6.46 6.23
C SER A 96 -22.42 4.98 6.42
N LEU A 97 -23.16 4.11 5.76
CA LEU A 97 -22.82 2.68 5.60
C LEU A 97 -21.58 2.47 4.70
N LEU A 98 -20.68 3.44 4.70
CA LEU A 98 -19.36 3.28 4.06
C LEU A 98 -18.48 2.31 4.84
N MET A 99 -18.75 2.14 6.14
CA MET A 99 -18.04 1.19 7.00
C MET A 99 -19.05 0.33 7.79
N PRO A 100 -18.71 -0.92 8.12
CA PRO A 100 -19.52 -1.75 9.00
C PRO A 100 -19.76 -1.07 10.35
N CYS A 101 -20.93 -1.31 10.96
CA CYS A 101 -21.28 -0.82 12.29
C CYS A 101 -22.09 -1.88 13.03
N ALA A 102 -21.49 -2.52 14.05
CA ALA A 102 -22.07 -3.63 14.76
C ALA A 102 -23.36 -3.25 15.50
N THR A 103 -23.43 -2.04 16.07
CA THR A 103 -24.57 -1.56 16.87
C THR A 103 -25.72 -0.99 16.05
N TYR A 104 -25.54 -0.79 14.72
CA TYR A 104 -26.60 -0.27 13.86
C TYR A 104 -27.80 -1.22 13.76
N ASN A 105 -27.54 -2.50 13.47
CA ASN A 105 -28.53 -3.57 13.49
C ASN A 105 -27.85 -4.87 13.94
N PRO A 106 -27.76 -5.12 15.26
CA PRO A 106 -26.97 -6.22 15.81
C PRO A 106 -27.35 -7.61 15.27
N LEU A 107 -28.67 -7.86 15.10
CA LEU A 107 -29.17 -9.14 14.59
C LEU A 107 -28.74 -9.37 13.13
N MET A 108 -28.87 -8.35 12.29
CA MET A 108 -28.47 -8.46 10.88
C MET A 108 -26.97 -8.48 10.71
N PHE A 109 -26.20 -7.77 11.56
CA PHE A 109 -24.76 -7.86 11.61
C PHE A 109 -24.31 -9.30 11.91
N ALA A 110 -24.87 -9.91 12.95
CA ALA A 110 -24.58 -11.30 13.30
C ALA A 110 -24.97 -12.28 12.19
N LYS A 111 -26.13 -12.07 11.56
CA LYS A 111 -26.60 -12.90 10.42
C LYS A 111 -25.67 -12.80 9.21
N SER A 112 -25.09 -11.64 8.94
CA SER A 112 -24.12 -11.42 7.86
C SER A 112 -22.75 -12.02 8.19
N CYS A 113 -22.25 -11.79 9.40
CA CYS A 113 -20.87 -12.15 9.78
C CYS A 113 -20.68 -13.62 10.17
N ALA A 114 -21.66 -14.25 10.84
CA ALA A 114 -21.47 -15.63 11.33
C ALA A 114 -21.18 -16.63 10.20
N PRO A 115 -21.90 -16.64 9.05
CA PRO A 115 -21.56 -17.51 7.92
C PRO A 115 -20.20 -17.21 7.30
N MET A 116 -19.80 -15.94 7.23
CA MET A 116 -18.46 -15.55 6.77
C MET A 116 -17.39 -16.16 7.69
N ASN A 117 -17.55 -16.01 9.01
CA ASN A 117 -16.60 -16.51 10.00
C ASN A 117 -16.53 -18.06 9.99
N GLU A 118 -17.66 -18.77 9.81
CA GLU A 118 -17.66 -20.22 9.62
C GLU A 118 -16.85 -20.66 8.40
N ARG A 119 -16.96 -19.95 7.28
CA ARG A 119 -16.16 -20.21 6.07
C ARG A 119 -14.67 -19.94 6.30
N ILE A 120 -14.31 -18.91 7.07
CA ILE A 120 -12.94 -18.58 7.45
C ILE A 120 -12.39 -19.66 8.39
N HIS A 121 -13.16 -20.08 9.39
CA HIS A 121 -12.78 -21.14 10.33
C HIS A 121 -12.55 -22.49 9.64
N ALA A 122 -13.22 -22.77 8.53
CA ALA A 122 -13.01 -23.99 7.74
C ALA A 122 -11.56 -24.11 7.21
N TYR A 123 -10.82 -23.00 7.12
CA TYR A 123 -9.39 -22.95 6.81
C TYR A 123 -8.50 -22.94 8.06
N ASN A 124 -9.05 -23.20 9.25
CA ASN A 124 -8.37 -23.08 10.54
C ASN A 124 -7.73 -21.68 10.75
N THR A 125 -8.35 -20.63 10.21
CA THR A 125 -7.96 -19.23 10.36
C THR A 125 -8.82 -18.59 11.44
N LYS A 126 -8.21 -17.80 12.33
CA LYS A 126 -8.90 -17.01 13.34
C LYS A 126 -9.20 -15.62 12.83
N ILE A 127 -10.27 -14.99 13.33
CA ILE A 127 -10.69 -13.67 12.89
C ILE A 127 -11.07 -12.78 14.07
N PHE A 128 -10.49 -11.57 14.13
CA PHE A 128 -10.82 -10.51 15.08
C PHE A 128 -11.54 -9.38 14.37
N LEU A 129 -12.56 -8.81 15.05
CA LEU A 129 -13.26 -7.62 14.59
C LEU A 129 -12.52 -6.37 15.09
N GLN A 130 -12.03 -5.51 14.20
CA GLN A 130 -11.44 -4.24 14.62
C GLN A 130 -12.53 -3.20 14.89
N LEU A 131 -12.55 -2.61 16.08
CA LEU A 131 -13.53 -1.65 16.57
C LEU A 131 -12.94 -0.24 16.62
N THR A 132 -13.67 0.76 16.13
CA THR A 132 -13.29 2.18 16.21
C THR A 132 -14.38 3.05 16.80
N GLY A 133 -13.99 4.02 17.63
CA GLY A 133 -14.87 5.06 18.17
C GLY A 133 -14.92 6.32 17.29
N GLY A 134 -14.39 6.26 16.06
CA GLY A 134 -14.35 7.39 15.16
C GLY A 134 -12.99 8.08 15.10
N PHE A 135 -12.93 9.14 14.31
CA PHE A 135 -11.68 9.76 13.89
C PHE A 135 -11.32 11.02 14.70
N GLY A 136 -12.26 11.57 15.53
CA GLY A 136 -12.04 12.82 16.22
C GLY A 136 -11.65 13.95 15.25
N ARG A 137 -10.60 14.73 15.57
CA ARG A 137 -10.10 15.80 14.70
C ARG A 137 -9.61 15.34 13.32
N ALA A 138 -9.33 14.06 13.15
CA ALA A 138 -8.90 13.50 11.87
C ALA A 138 -10.08 13.05 10.98
N ALA A 139 -11.32 13.30 11.38
CA ALA A 139 -12.49 12.96 10.58
C ALA A 139 -12.50 13.72 9.25
N ILE A 140 -12.75 13.00 8.15
CA ILE A 140 -12.87 13.60 6.82
C ILE A 140 -14.16 14.45 6.79
N PRO A 141 -14.10 15.76 6.46
CA PRO A 141 -15.24 16.67 6.57
C PRO A 141 -16.51 16.18 5.86
N GLN A 142 -16.37 15.59 4.68
CA GLN A 142 -17.47 15.08 3.86
C GLN A 142 -18.18 13.85 4.47
N LEU A 143 -17.51 13.12 5.37
CA LEU A 143 -18.00 11.91 6.05
C LEU A 143 -18.40 12.17 7.50
N MET A 144 -18.19 13.39 8.00
CA MET A 144 -18.42 13.76 9.38
C MET A 144 -19.86 14.25 9.60
N LYS A 145 -20.54 13.70 10.61
CA LYS A 145 -21.88 14.18 11.01
C LYS A 145 -21.80 15.29 12.07
N LYS A 146 -20.87 15.14 13.00
CA LYS A 146 -20.65 16.09 14.09
C LYS A 146 -19.16 16.37 14.24
N ALA A 147 -18.80 17.63 14.42
CA ALA A 147 -17.43 18.06 14.72
C ALA A 147 -17.15 17.88 16.22
N ILE A 148 -16.94 16.63 16.66
CA ILE A 148 -16.63 16.26 18.04
C ILE A 148 -15.25 15.64 18.12
N ALA A 149 -14.45 16.03 19.10
CA ALA A 149 -13.16 15.47 19.43
C ALA A 149 -12.97 15.40 20.95
N LEU A 150 -11.82 14.90 21.40
CA LEU A 150 -11.54 14.83 22.85
C LEU A 150 -11.49 16.20 23.53
N SER A 151 -10.99 17.21 22.82
CA SER A 151 -10.84 18.61 23.26
C SER A 151 -11.25 19.54 22.13
N GLU A 152 -11.45 20.82 22.41
CA GLU A 152 -11.63 21.82 21.37
C GLU A 152 -10.37 21.94 20.52
N GLN A 153 -10.49 21.71 19.21
CA GLN A 153 -9.36 21.74 18.29
C GLN A 153 -9.82 21.80 16.82
N GLU A 154 -8.91 22.24 15.94
CA GLU A 154 -9.15 22.29 14.50
C GLU A 154 -9.15 20.89 13.87
N ASN A 155 -9.95 20.75 12.82
CA ASN A 155 -9.91 19.54 11.97
C ASN A 155 -8.55 19.40 11.25
N ARG A 156 -8.09 18.16 11.11
CA ARG A 156 -6.82 17.86 10.46
C ARG A 156 -6.78 18.28 8.98
N TRP A 157 -7.90 18.10 8.26
CA TRP A 157 -8.00 18.32 6.83
C TRP A 157 -8.44 19.72 6.47
N ASP A 158 -9.38 20.28 7.23
CA ASP A 158 -9.93 21.61 7.04
C ASP A 158 -9.85 22.42 8.35
N PRO A 159 -8.84 23.31 8.49
CA PRO A 159 -8.67 24.12 9.70
C PRO A 159 -9.83 25.06 10.02
N SER A 160 -10.70 25.36 9.07
CA SER A 160 -11.89 26.20 9.31
C SER A 160 -12.96 25.47 10.15
N ILE A 161 -12.89 24.15 10.27
CA ILE A 161 -13.79 23.34 11.06
C ILE A 161 -13.21 23.17 12.46
N HIS A 162 -13.96 23.64 13.48
CA HIS A 162 -13.61 23.52 14.88
C HIS A 162 -14.43 22.43 15.55
N HIS A 163 -13.75 21.44 16.12
CA HIS A 163 -14.36 20.37 16.90
C HIS A 163 -14.68 20.81 18.32
N LYS A 164 -15.83 20.39 18.83
CA LYS A 164 -16.22 20.56 20.26
C LYS A 164 -15.65 19.42 21.08
N ALA A 165 -15.32 19.72 22.34
CA ALA A 165 -14.89 18.72 23.30
C ALA A 165 -16.07 17.78 23.68
N MET A 166 -15.80 16.48 23.73
CA MET A 166 -16.74 15.48 24.28
C MET A 166 -16.98 15.76 25.78
N THR A 167 -18.23 15.60 26.19
CA THR A 167 -18.59 15.54 27.63
C THR A 167 -18.16 14.19 28.22
N VAL A 168 -18.09 14.12 29.54
CA VAL A 168 -17.80 12.87 30.28
C VAL A 168 -18.88 11.82 30.01
N ASP A 169 -20.15 12.24 29.88
CA ASP A 169 -21.25 11.31 29.58
C ASP A 169 -21.13 10.74 28.15
N GLU A 170 -20.79 11.55 27.16
CA GLU A 170 -20.50 11.07 25.79
C GLU A 170 -19.32 10.09 25.76
N ILE A 171 -18.29 10.30 26.60
CA ILE A 171 -17.17 9.34 26.74
C ILE A 171 -17.67 8.01 27.31
N LYS A 172 -18.50 8.04 28.35
CA LYS A 172 -19.09 6.83 28.96
C LYS A 172 -20.00 6.07 27.98
N GLU A 173 -20.79 6.79 27.18
CA GLU A 173 -21.62 6.21 26.13
C GLU A 173 -20.74 5.54 25.04
N LEU A 174 -19.63 6.17 24.68
CA LEU A 174 -18.67 5.60 23.74
C LEU A 174 -18.05 4.31 24.28
N ILE A 175 -17.62 4.29 25.55
CA ILE A 175 -17.11 3.08 26.22
C ILE A 175 -18.16 1.96 26.17
N ALA A 176 -19.41 2.26 26.53
CA ALA A 176 -20.51 1.31 26.48
C ALA A 176 -20.75 0.76 25.05
N SER A 177 -20.60 1.60 24.03
CA SER A 177 -20.73 1.21 22.61
C SER A 177 -19.64 0.23 22.18
N PHE A 178 -18.40 0.40 22.65
CA PHE A 178 -17.32 -0.57 22.41
C PHE A 178 -17.63 -1.91 23.06
N VAL A 179 -18.08 -1.92 24.30
CA VAL A 179 -18.44 -3.15 25.03
C VAL A 179 -19.60 -3.87 24.32
N ALA A 180 -20.64 -3.16 23.94
CA ALA A 180 -21.77 -3.72 23.19
C ALA A 180 -21.31 -4.32 21.84
N SER A 181 -20.44 -3.62 21.12
CA SER A 181 -19.91 -4.09 19.85
C SER A 181 -19.05 -5.36 20.01
N ALA A 182 -18.31 -5.50 21.11
CA ALA A 182 -17.52 -6.71 21.41
C ALA A 182 -18.43 -7.89 21.75
N VAL A 183 -19.53 -7.69 22.47
CA VAL A 183 -20.53 -8.73 22.73
C VAL A 183 -21.16 -9.20 21.40
N ILE A 184 -21.57 -8.26 20.53
CA ILE A 184 -22.11 -8.59 19.19
C ILE A 184 -21.08 -9.35 18.36
N ALA A 185 -19.79 -8.98 18.41
CA ALA A 185 -18.72 -9.67 17.71
C ALA A 185 -18.60 -11.14 18.19
N LYS A 186 -18.62 -11.37 19.51
CA LYS A 186 -18.59 -12.72 20.09
C LYS A 186 -19.77 -13.55 19.63
N GLU A 187 -20.97 -13.01 19.70
CA GLU A 187 -22.21 -13.68 19.21
C GLU A 187 -22.17 -13.95 17.69
N SER A 188 -21.46 -13.11 16.94
CA SER A 188 -21.22 -13.26 15.49
C SER A 188 -20.09 -14.21 15.14
N LYS A 189 -19.56 -14.97 16.12
CA LYS A 189 -18.47 -15.95 15.96
C LYS A 189 -17.09 -15.38 15.60
N PHE A 190 -16.83 -14.11 15.92
CA PHE A 190 -15.44 -13.62 15.93
C PHE A 190 -14.69 -14.24 17.11
N ASP A 191 -13.42 -14.58 16.90
CA ASP A 191 -12.56 -15.21 17.92
C ASP A 191 -12.01 -14.19 18.94
N GLY A 192 -12.12 -12.89 18.66
CA GLY A 192 -11.68 -11.78 19.51
C GLY A 192 -12.00 -10.44 18.86
N VAL A 193 -11.58 -9.37 19.53
CA VAL A 193 -11.66 -8.00 18.98
C VAL A 193 -10.30 -7.33 19.00
N GLU A 194 -10.10 -6.40 18.06
CA GLU A 194 -9.01 -5.42 18.13
C GLU A 194 -9.58 -4.03 18.35
N ILE A 195 -9.08 -3.30 19.33
CA ILE A 195 -9.45 -1.91 19.54
C ILE A 195 -8.51 -1.03 18.71
N HIS A 196 -9.05 -0.23 17.81
CA HIS A 196 -8.31 0.81 17.10
C HIS A 196 -8.11 2.00 18.03
N ALA A 197 -7.06 1.92 18.86
CA ALA A 197 -6.93 2.80 20.01
C ALA A 197 -5.72 3.74 19.91
N VAL A 198 -4.60 3.40 20.49
CA VAL A 198 -3.41 4.27 20.58
C VAL A 198 -2.64 4.20 19.26
N HIS A 199 -3.28 4.59 18.18
CA HIS A 199 -2.81 4.40 16.83
C HIS A 199 -3.34 5.47 15.88
N GLU A 200 -2.50 5.92 14.94
CA GLU A 200 -2.83 6.70 13.74
C GLU A 200 -3.42 8.09 13.97
N GLY A 201 -3.64 8.51 15.20
CA GLY A 201 -4.25 9.80 15.50
C GLY A 201 -5.78 9.80 15.42
N TYR A 202 -6.43 8.64 15.51
CA TYR A 202 -7.88 8.53 15.70
C TYR A 202 -8.27 8.94 17.10
N LEU A 203 -9.58 8.96 17.38
CA LEU A 203 -10.10 9.55 18.62
C LEU A 203 -9.40 9.02 19.88
N LEU A 204 -9.23 7.70 20.04
CA LEU A 204 -8.59 7.12 21.22
C LEU A 204 -7.08 7.40 21.30
N ASP A 205 -6.37 7.50 20.16
CA ASP A 205 -4.97 7.93 20.15
C ASP A 205 -4.82 9.41 20.55
N GLN A 206 -5.77 10.25 20.10
CA GLN A 206 -5.78 11.66 20.51
C GLN A 206 -5.94 11.80 22.01
N PHE A 207 -6.70 10.91 22.70
CA PHE A 207 -6.77 10.88 24.16
C PHE A 207 -5.40 10.57 24.77
N ALA A 208 -4.65 9.61 24.22
CA ALA A 208 -3.37 9.18 24.75
C ALA A 208 -2.27 10.25 24.65
N ILE A 209 -2.32 11.12 23.63
CA ILE A 209 -1.25 12.07 23.29
C ILE A 209 -1.48 13.42 23.99
N ALA A 210 -0.59 13.82 24.90
CA ALA A 210 -0.67 15.09 25.64
C ALA A 210 -0.72 16.33 24.73
N PHE A 211 -0.13 16.26 23.53
CA PHE A 211 -0.17 17.34 22.54
C PHE A 211 -1.61 17.69 22.10
N TYR A 212 -2.49 16.69 21.99
CA TYR A 212 -3.89 16.87 21.64
C TYR A 212 -4.81 16.96 22.88
N ASN A 213 -4.51 16.21 23.95
CA ASN A 213 -5.36 16.10 25.13
C ASN A 213 -5.15 17.28 26.08
N LYS A 214 -6.09 18.24 26.05
CA LYS A 214 -6.11 19.42 26.94
C LYS A 214 -7.21 19.34 28.01
N ARG A 215 -7.73 18.13 28.24
CA ARG A 215 -8.78 17.92 29.27
C ARG A 215 -8.24 18.07 30.68
N THR A 216 -9.11 18.52 31.57
CA THR A 216 -8.82 18.71 33.01
C THR A 216 -9.64 17.79 33.91
N ASP A 217 -10.45 16.89 33.29
CA ASP A 217 -11.22 15.87 34.00
C ASP A 217 -10.42 14.55 34.11
N GLU A 218 -11.10 13.47 34.53
CA GLU A 218 -10.50 12.14 34.74
C GLU A 218 -9.90 11.49 33.48
N TYR A 219 -10.11 12.04 32.27
CA TYR A 219 -9.59 11.58 30.99
C TYR A 219 -8.44 12.44 30.44
N GLY A 220 -7.94 13.39 31.24
CA GLY A 220 -6.82 14.29 30.89
C GLY A 220 -5.71 14.30 31.92
N GLY A 221 -4.65 15.08 31.68
CA GLY A 221 -3.53 15.21 32.62
C GLY A 221 -2.42 14.16 32.42
N ASP A 222 -2.15 13.35 33.44
CA ASP A 222 -1.09 12.34 33.37
C ASP A 222 -1.40 11.19 32.40
N LEU A 223 -0.41 10.35 32.13
CA LEU A 223 -0.53 9.28 31.14
C LEU A 223 -1.63 8.27 31.50
N ARG A 224 -1.79 7.89 32.79
CA ARG A 224 -2.82 6.94 33.20
C ARG A 224 -4.22 7.51 33.00
N CYS A 225 -4.42 8.80 33.30
CA CYS A 225 -5.68 9.50 33.03
C CYS A 225 -5.97 9.62 31.53
N ARG A 226 -4.96 9.94 30.72
CA ARG A 226 -5.10 10.00 29.25
C ARG A 226 -5.43 8.64 28.63
N LEU A 227 -4.96 7.54 29.20
CA LEU A 227 -5.24 6.16 28.76
C LEU A 227 -6.52 5.58 29.36
N LYS A 228 -7.16 6.28 30.33
CA LYS A 228 -8.31 5.77 31.06
C LYS A 228 -9.45 5.30 30.16
N ILE A 229 -9.80 6.05 29.13
CA ILE A 229 -10.85 5.65 28.19
C ILE A 229 -10.54 4.27 27.56
N THR A 230 -9.30 4.05 27.13
CA THR A 230 -8.89 2.78 26.51
C THR A 230 -8.86 1.64 27.53
N THR A 231 -8.35 1.89 28.75
CA THR A 231 -8.33 0.87 29.81
C THR A 231 -9.73 0.52 30.30
N ASP A 232 -10.66 1.47 30.38
CA ASP A 232 -12.05 1.22 30.74
C ASP A 232 -12.78 0.39 29.65
N ILE A 233 -12.49 0.65 28.37
CA ILE A 233 -12.99 -0.17 27.26
C ILE A 233 -12.49 -1.62 27.40
N VAL A 234 -11.18 -1.84 27.59
CA VAL A 234 -10.58 -3.18 27.71
C VAL A 234 -11.23 -3.93 28.88
N LYS A 235 -11.28 -3.33 30.08
CA LYS A 235 -11.89 -3.92 31.28
C LYS A 235 -13.38 -4.22 31.08
N GLY A 236 -14.12 -3.31 30.44
CA GLY A 236 -15.53 -3.51 30.13
C GLY A 236 -15.76 -4.68 29.18
N ILE A 237 -14.93 -4.84 28.15
CA ILE A 237 -14.98 -5.98 27.23
C ILE A 237 -14.67 -7.28 27.94
N LYS A 238 -13.61 -7.33 28.76
CA LYS A 238 -13.25 -8.51 29.57
C LYS A 238 -14.38 -8.91 30.51
N ALA A 239 -14.99 -7.96 31.20
CA ALA A 239 -16.11 -8.20 32.11
C ALA A 239 -17.35 -8.76 31.37
N ALA A 240 -17.68 -8.23 30.16
CA ALA A 240 -18.86 -8.61 29.42
C ALA A 240 -18.67 -9.90 28.58
N CYS A 241 -17.49 -10.08 27.97
CA CYS A 241 -17.19 -11.20 27.08
C CYS A 241 -16.47 -12.35 27.79
N GLY A 242 -15.96 -12.15 29.01
CA GLY A 242 -15.15 -13.11 29.77
C GLY A 242 -13.64 -12.92 29.50
N GLU A 243 -12.84 -13.32 30.51
CA GLU A 243 -11.37 -13.17 30.48
C GLU A 243 -10.70 -13.92 29.33
N ASP A 244 -11.32 -14.99 28.84
CA ASP A 244 -10.80 -15.84 27.77
C ASP A 244 -11.03 -15.25 26.37
N PHE A 245 -11.86 -14.21 26.25
CA PHE A 245 -12.10 -13.55 24.96
C PHE A 245 -10.97 -12.57 24.65
N PRO A 246 -10.12 -12.83 23.62
CA PRO A 246 -8.94 -12.03 23.35
C PRO A 246 -9.28 -10.59 22.97
N VAL A 247 -8.52 -9.65 23.55
CA VAL A 247 -8.54 -8.22 23.20
C VAL A 247 -7.17 -7.84 22.66
N SER A 248 -7.11 -7.54 21.36
CA SER A 248 -5.96 -6.96 20.69
C SER A 248 -6.04 -5.43 20.71
N LEU A 249 -4.91 -4.78 20.65
CA LEU A 249 -4.84 -3.33 20.53
C LEU A 249 -3.99 -2.94 19.33
N ARG A 250 -4.51 -2.13 18.42
CA ARG A 250 -3.69 -1.46 17.40
C ARG A 250 -2.90 -0.34 18.07
N TYR A 251 -1.57 -0.33 17.90
CA TYR A 251 -0.70 0.43 18.76
C TYR A 251 0.47 1.10 18.01
N SER A 252 0.59 2.43 18.07
CA SER A 252 1.76 3.18 17.59
C SER A 252 2.71 3.47 18.75
N LEU A 253 3.96 2.99 18.68
CA LEU A 253 4.95 3.19 19.74
C LEU A 253 5.42 4.63 19.84
N LYS A 254 5.55 5.34 18.72
CA LYS A 254 6.04 6.71 18.60
C LYS A 254 5.20 7.50 17.61
N SER A 255 4.97 8.78 17.87
CA SER A 255 4.07 9.64 17.08
C SER A 255 4.73 10.29 15.85
N PHE A 256 6.01 10.67 15.95
CA PHE A 256 6.76 11.40 14.91
C PHE A 256 6.20 12.78 14.56
N ILE A 257 5.63 13.50 15.51
CA ILE A 257 5.01 14.81 15.31
C ILE A 257 6.03 15.92 15.58
N LYS A 258 6.34 16.75 14.58
CA LYS A 258 7.08 18.03 14.74
C LYS A 258 6.14 19.18 15.10
N ALA A 259 5.01 19.25 14.44
CA ALA A 259 3.95 20.24 14.63
C ALA A 259 2.62 19.67 14.10
N LEU A 260 1.52 20.39 14.29
CA LEU A 260 0.25 20.04 13.64
C LEU A 260 0.46 19.93 12.12
N ARG A 261 0.03 18.81 11.53
CA ARG A 261 0.13 18.47 10.12
C ARG A 261 1.55 18.26 9.58
N HIS A 262 2.56 18.20 10.45
CA HIS A 262 3.96 18.04 10.08
C HIS A 262 4.61 16.90 10.83
N GLY A 263 4.94 15.83 10.11
CA GLY A 263 5.72 14.68 10.58
C GLY A 263 7.22 14.86 10.38
N ALA A 264 8.02 14.05 11.08
CA ALA A 264 9.45 13.97 10.90
C ALA A 264 9.81 12.86 9.91
N LEU A 265 10.80 13.12 9.06
CA LEU A 265 11.36 12.10 8.16
C LEU A 265 12.26 11.10 8.91
N PRO A 266 12.49 9.90 8.35
CA PRO A 266 13.51 8.99 8.85
C PRO A 266 14.89 9.67 8.90
N GLY A 267 15.56 9.60 10.07
CA GLY A 267 16.89 10.21 10.26
C GLY A 267 16.88 11.72 10.55
N GLU A 268 15.72 12.38 10.49
CA GLU A 268 15.59 13.79 10.85
C GLU A 268 15.75 14.00 12.37
N GLN A 269 16.51 15.02 12.76
CA GLN A 269 16.59 15.45 14.16
C GLN A 269 15.47 16.45 14.46
N PHE A 270 14.62 16.15 15.43
CA PHE A 270 13.47 16.98 15.79
C PHE A 270 13.09 16.80 17.27
N GLU A 271 12.32 17.73 17.80
CA GLU A 271 11.68 17.62 19.09
C GLU A 271 10.32 16.94 18.93
N GLU A 272 10.12 15.76 19.53
CA GLU A 272 8.85 15.05 19.50
C GLU A 272 7.78 15.81 20.28
N LYS A 273 6.70 16.23 19.63
CA LYS A 273 5.55 16.88 20.28
C LYS A 273 4.47 15.88 20.68
N GLY A 274 4.46 14.71 20.07
CA GLY A 274 3.56 13.62 20.41
C GLY A 274 4.12 12.69 21.48
N LYS A 275 3.90 11.40 21.32
CA LYS A 275 4.39 10.34 22.20
C LYS A 275 5.79 9.91 21.73
N ASP A 276 6.77 10.00 22.59
CA ASP A 276 8.11 9.44 22.37
C ASP A 276 8.14 7.94 22.71
N ILE A 277 9.31 7.31 22.51
CA ILE A 277 9.47 5.86 22.77
C ILE A 277 9.30 5.53 24.25
N ALA A 278 9.76 6.38 25.17
CA ALA A 278 9.68 6.12 26.61
C ALA A 278 8.22 6.18 27.09
N GLU A 279 7.46 7.20 26.71
CA GLU A 279 6.03 7.30 26.99
C GLU A 279 5.26 6.18 26.29
N GLY A 280 5.67 5.80 25.06
CA GLY A 280 5.05 4.67 24.35
C GLY A 280 5.24 3.33 25.06
N VAL A 281 6.42 3.05 25.60
CA VAL A 281 6.68 1.84 26.38
C VAL A 281 5.84 1.83 27.67
N GLU A 282 5.76 2.94 28.39
CA GLU A 282 4.96 3.03 29.62
C GLU A 282 3.47 2.88 29.33
N ALA A 283 2.98 3.51 28.25
CA ALA A 283 1.60 3.34 27.79
C ALA A 283 1.27 1.87 27.47
N ALA A 284 2.17 1.15 26.81
CA ALA A 284 1.98 -0.26 26.50
C ALA A 284 1.84 -1.10 27.79
N LYS A 285 2.69 -0.87 28.80
CA LYS A 285 2.60 -1.57 30.11
C LYS A 285 1.26 -1.33 30.79
N ILE A 286 0.78 -0.07 30.83
CA ILE A 286 -0.52 0.27 31.43
C ILE A 286 -1.67 -0.45 30.71
N LEU A 287 -1.60 -0.54 29.39
CA LEU A 287 -2.64 -1.19 28.58
C LEU A 287 -2.62 -2.71 28.74
N VAL A 288 -1.44 -3.34 28.83
CA VAL A 288 -1.29 -4.77 29.14
C VAL A 288 -1.80 -5.07 30.56
N GLU A 289 -1.47 -4.24 31.56
CA GLU A 289 -2.01 -4.33 32.94
C GLU A 289 -3.54 -4.26 32.96
N ALA A 290 -4.17 -3.55 32.01
CA ALA A 290 -5.62 -3.46 31.88
C ALA A 290 -6.29 -4.70 31.27
N GLY A 291 -5.52 -5.65 30.71
CA GLY A 291 -6.02 -6.90 30.15
C GLY A 291 -5.90 -7.04 28.62
N VAL A 292 -5.04 -6.27 27.96
CA VAL A 292 -4.73 -6.46 26.53
C VAL A 292 -3.93 -7.74 26.35
N ASP A 293 -4.35 -8.64 25.44
CA ASP A 293 -3.72 -9.93 25.17
C ASP A 293 -2.73 -9.91 23.99
N LEU A 294 -2.79 -8.86 23.14
CA LEU A 294 -2.02 -8.79 21.89
C LEU A 294 -1.81 -7.32 21.50
N LEU A 295 -0.58 -6.96 21.16
CA LEU A 295 -0.26 -5.64 20.60
C LEU A 295 0.03 -5.75 19.10
N ASN A 296 -0.70 -5.02 18.27
CA ASN A 296 -0.48 -4.92 16.83
C ASN A 296 0.21 -3.59 16.53
N VAL A 297 1.53 -3.65 16.31
CA VAL A 297 2.46 -2.52 16.46
C VAL A 297 2.85 -1.87 15.15
N ASP A 298 2.86 -0.53 15.18
CA ASP A 298 3.48 0.33 14.18
C ASP A 298 3.98 1.65 14.80
N ALA A 299 4.02 2.75 14.02
CA ALA A 299 4.36 4.10 14.48
C ALA A 299 3.67 5.17 13.63
N GLY A 300 3.64 6.40 14.13
CA GLY A 300 3.10 7.56 13.45
C GLY A 300 1.68 7.93 13.87
N THR A 301 1.20 9.03 13.32
CA THR A 301 -0.17 9.55 13.46
C THR A 301 -0.59 10.21 12.15
N TYR A 302 -1.82 10.72 12.03
CA TYR A 302 -2.24 11.50 10.86
C TYR A 302 -1.40 12.77 10.64
N ASP A 303 -0.77 13.35 11.66
CA ASP A 303 0.14 14.48 11.49
C ASP A 303 1.56 14.05 11.01
N ALA A 304 1.83 12.74 11.02
CA ALA A 304 3.02 12.09 10.45
C ALA A 304 2.61 10.88 9.60
N TRP A 305 1.66 11.06 8.70
CA TRP A 305 0.86 10.01 8.08
C TRP A 305 1.65 8.99 7.27
N TYR A 306 2.74 9.41 6.64
CA TYR A 306 3.60 8.46 5.92
C TYR A 306 4.30 7.43 6.82
N TRP A 307 4.32 7.62 8.15
CA TRP A 307 4.78 6.57 9.07
C TRP A 307 3.76 5.44 9.22
N ASN A 308 2.47 5.75 9.36
CA ASN A 308 1.41 4.73 9.47
C ASN A 308 1.19 3.98 8.15
N HIS A 309 1.35 4.70 7.04
CA HIS A 309 1.13 4.21 5.69
C HIS A 309 2.43 4.36 4.88
N PRO A 310 3.46 3.53 5.15
CA PRO A 310 4.79 3.76 4.60
C PRO A 310 4.81 3.62 3.07
N PRO A 311 5.15 4.72 2.34
CA PRO A 311 5.41 4.69 0.91
C PRO A 311 6.66 3.89 0.56
N MET A 312 6.92 3.76 -0.74
CA MET A 312 8.09 3.06 -1.28
C MET A 312 9.44 3.66 -0.84
N TYR A 313 9.45 4.91 -0.38
CA TYR A 313 10.66 5.62 0.09
C TYR A 313 11.18 5.13 1.45
N PHE A 314 10.39 4.36 2.20
CA PHE A 314 10.86 3.67 3.41
C PHE A 314 11.54 2.35 3.10
N GLU A 315 12.49 1.96 3.94
CA GLU A 315 13.06 0.61 3.90
C GLU A 315 12.06 -0.47 4.33
N LYS A 316 12.28 -1.70 3.87
CA LYS A 316 11.49 -2.86 4.32
C LYS A 316 11.80 -3.18 5.78
N GLY A 317 10.76 -3.59 6.55
CA GLY A 317 10.91 -3.92 7.96
C GLY A 317 11.20 -2.72 8.87
N MET A 318 10.72 -1.54 8.52
CA MET A 318 11.05 -0.26 9.16
C MET A 318 10.71 -0.15 10.65
N TYR A 319 9.79 -0.98 11.16
CA TYR A 319 9.40 -0.95 12.58
C TYR A 319 10.11 -2.00 13.46
N ARG A 320 11.11 -2.72 12.94
CA ARG A 320 11.78 -3.80 13.69
C ARG A 320 12.32 -3.36 15.04
N GLU A 321 12.95 -2.19 15.12
CA GLU A 321 13.48 -1.67 16.38
C GLU A 321 12.38 -1.31 17.39
N PHE A 322 11.22 -0.86 16.91
CA PHE A 322 10.07 -0.59 17.79
C PHE A 322 9.49 -1.88 18.37
N GLY A 323 9.31 -2.90 17.53
CA GLY A 323 8.90 -4.21 17.99
C GLY A 323 9.88 -4.84 18.99
N LYS A 324 11.18 -4.76 18.71
CA LYS A 324 12.23 -5.23 19.61
C LYS A 324 12.19 -4.51 20.98
N THR A 325 12.01 -3.19 20.97
CA THR A 325 11.88 -2.39 22.20
C THR A 325 10.67 -2.85 23.02
N LEU A 326 9.51 -3.05 22.39
CA LEU A 326 8.32 -3.51 23.09
C LEU A 326 8.47 -4.94 23.63
N LYS A 327 9.04 -5.88 22.86
CA LYS A 327 9.28 -7.25 23.34
C LYS A 327 10.15 -7.33 24.59
N GLN A 328 11.00 -6.37 24.84
CA GLN A 328 11.82 -6.28 26.06
C GLN A 328 11.06 -5.72 27.26
N ASN A 329 9.84 -5.19 27.06
CA ASN A 329 9.12 -4.42 28.07
C ASN A 329 7.71 -4.92 28.36
N VAL A 330 7.14 -5.82 27.55
CA VAL A 330 5.80 -6.41 27.75
C VAL A 330 5.84 -7.92 27.50
N ASP A 331 4.96 -8.65 28.19
CA ASP A 331 4.92 -10.13 28.13
C ASP A 331 3.86 -10.68 27.15
N VAL A 332 3.05 -9.82 26.53
CA VAL A 332 2.05 -10.23 25.54
C VAL A 332 2.67 -10.37 24.15
N PRO A 333 2.13 -11.25 23.29
CA PRO A 333 2.58 -11.37 21.91
C PRO A 333 2.47 -10.03 21.15
N ILE A 334 3.39 -9.86 20.19
CA ILE A 334 3.45 -8.67 19.33
C ILE A 334 3.26 -9.08 17.87
N ILE A 335 2.28 -8.46 17.19
CA ILE A 335 2.23 -8.40 15.72
C ILE A 335 3.06 -7.20 15.28
N LEU A 336 3.91 -7.38 14.27
CA LEU A 336 4.67 -6.28 13.67
C LEU A 336 4.37 -6.19 12.17
N ALA A 337 3.85 -5.04 11.75
CA ALA A 337 3.65 -4.69 10.35
C ALA A 337 4.85 -3.84 9.83
N GLY A 338 4.67 -3.05 8.76
CA GLY A 338 5.65 -2.08 8.28
C GLY A 338 6.59 -2.61 7.20
N ARG A 339 6.06 -2.82 5.98
CA ARG A 339 6.82 -3.31 4.82
C ARG A 339 7.57 -4.63 5.09
N MET A 340 6.89 -5.58 5.73
CA MET A 340 7.41 -6.92 6.06
C MET A 340 7.27 -7.93 4.90
N ASP A 341 7.00 -7.46 3.69
CA ASP A 341 6.71 -8.25 2.49
C ASP A 341 7.91 -9.02 1.91
N ASP A 342 9.11 -8.83 2.44
CA ASP A 342 10.26 -9.68 2.18
C ASP A 342 10.28 -10.86 3.18
N PRO A 343 10.15 -12.11 2.73
CA PRO A 343 10.12 -13.27 3.63
C PRO A 343 11.39 -13.42 4.49
N GLU A 344 12.56 -12.98 4.01
CA GLU A 344 13.81 -13.02 4.76
C GLU A 344 13.74 -12.04 5.95
N ILE A 345 13.34 -10.80 5.68
CA ILE A 345 13.20 -9.77 6.71
C ILE A 345 12.14 -10.19 7.74
N ALA A 346 11.02 -10.77 7.28
CA ALA A 346 9.97 -11.28 8.14
C ALA A 346 10.48 -12.41 9.06
N TYR A 347 11.24 -13.35 8.50
CA TYR A 347 11.82 -14.46 9.25
C TYR A 347 12.86 -13.99 10.29
N GLU A 348 13.75 -13.07 9.91
CA GLU A 348 14.75 -12.48 10.82
C GLU A 348 14.11 -11.71 11.98
N ALA A 349 12.99 -11.03 11.73
CA ALA A 349 12.27 -10.28 12.77
C ALA A 349 11.58 -11.18 13.78
N LEU A 350 11.21 -12.41 13.38
CA LEU A 350 10.40 -13.30 14.19
C LEU A 350 11.17 -13.84 15.42
N GLY A 351 10.61 -13.62 16.60
CA GLY A 351 11.19 -13.98 17.89
C GLY A 351 12.14 -12.94 18.47
N ILE A 352 12.67 -12.03 17.65
CA ILE A 352 13.55 -10.91 18.07
C ILE A 352 12.76 -9.61 18.20
N CYS A 353 12.00 -9.28 17.15
CA CYS A 353 11.26 -8.03 17.05
C CYS A 353 9.74 -8.23 17.25
N CYS A 354 9.24 -9.43 16.97
CA CYS A 354 7.83 -9.76 17.06
C CYS A 354 7.59 -11.25 17.25
N ASP A 355 6.36 -11.63 17.50
CA ASP A 355 5.89 -13.02 17.62
C ASP A 355 5.06 -13.44 16.42
N ILE A 356 4.45 -12.46 15.73
CA ILE A 356 3.57 -12.64 14.58
C ILE A 356 3.92 -11.56 13.56
N ILE A 357 4.00 -11.95 12.28
CA ILE A 357 4.21 -11.03 11.16
C ILE A 357 2.86 -10.50 10.69
N GLY A 358 2.73 -9.18 10.64
CA GLY A 358 1.55 -8.47 10.13
C GLY A 358 1.70 -8.11 8.65
N TYR A 359 0.95 -8.77 7.78
CA TYR A 359 0.86 -8.41 6.36
C TYR A 359 -0.43 -7.62 6.09
N GLY A 360 -0.30 -6.34 5.75
CA GLY A 360 -1.41 -5.53 5.23
C GLY A 360 -1.46 -5.60 3.70
N ARG A 361 -0.91 -4.56 3.06
CA ARG A 361 -0.88 -4.39 1.59
C ARG A 361 -0.29 -5.57 0.80
N PRO A 362 0.70 -6.33 1.30
CA PRO A 362 1.17 -7.53 0.61
C PRO A 362 0.06 -8.56 0.36
N LEU A 363 -0.89 -8.73 1.30
CA LEU A 363 -2.05 -9.60 1.12
C LEU A 363 -3.15 -9.02 0.20
N LEU A 364 -3.09 -7.72 -0.13
CA LEU A 364 -3.88 -7.15 -1.22
C LEU A 364 -3.30 -7.55 -2.57
N ALA A 365 -1.99 -7.43 -2.71
CA ALA A 365 -1.27 -7.78 -3.92
C ALA A 365 -1.34 -9.29 -4.20
N ASP A 366 -1.16 -10.10 -3.15
CA ASP A 366 -1.16 -11.57 -3.23
C ASP A 366 -1.83 -12.21 -2.00
N PRO A 367 -3.09 -12.61 -2.10
CA PRO A 367 -3.80 -13.27 -0.99
C PRO A 367 -3.20 -14.64 -0.61
N PHE A 368 -2.43 -15.28 -1.52
CA PHE A 368 -1.77 -16.57 -1.30
C PHE A 368 -0.30 -16.44 -0.88
N LEU A 369 0.15 -15.25 -0.51
CA LEU A 369 1.52 -15.01 -0.04
C LEU A 369 1.95 -16.01 1.06
N PRO A 370 1.16 -16.28 2.13
CA PRO A 370 1.56 -17.24 3.15
C PRO A 370 1.78 -18.64 2.59
N GLU A 371 0.88 -19.13 1.75
CA GLU A 371 0.99 -20.46 1.14
C GLU A 371 2.19 -20.58 0.20
N LYS A 372 2.50 -19.52 -0.56
CA LYS A 372 3.68 -19.47 -1.44
C LYS A 372 4.98 -19.49 -0.65
N ILE A 373 5.04 -18.81 0.51
CA ILE A 373 6.19 -18.91 1.42
C ILE A 373 6.30 -20.34 1.98
N ARG A 374 5.18 -20.92 2.44
CA ARG A 374 5.14 -22.27 3.02
C ARG A 374 5.63 -23.34 2.05
N THR A 375 5.31 -23.18 0.77
CA THR A 375 5.67 -24.15 -0.30
C THR A 375 6.99 -23.79 -1.00
N GLY A 376 7.70 -22.72 -0.59
CA GLY A 376 8.97 -22.29 -1.19
C GLY A 376 8.83 -21.62 -2.57
N ASN A 377 7.60 -21.30 -2.99
CA ASN A 377 7.32 -20.70 -4.32
C ASN A 377 7.44 -19.17 -4.29
N LEU A 378 8.57 -18.64 -3.79
CA LEU A 378 8.75 -17.21 -3.56
C LEU A 378 8.67 -16.37 -4.84
N GLN A 379 9.09 -16.92 -5.98
CA GLN A 379 9.02 -16.21 -7.27
C GLN A 379 7.58 -16.02 -7.79
N GLU A 380 6.62 -16.75 -7.23
CA GLU A 380 5.20 -16.60 -7.54
C GLU A 380 4.52 -15.48 -6.75
N ILE A 381 5.16 -14.94 -5.72
CA ILE A 381 4.60 -13.88 -4.90
C ILE A 381 4.52 -12.59 -5.71
N ARG A 382 3.30 -12.08 -5.91
CA ARG A 382 3.07 -10.78 -6.55
C ARG A 382 3.43 -9.66 -5.55
N PRO A 383 4.39 -8.78 -5.87
CA PRO A 383 4.86 -7.78 -4.92
C PRO A 383 3.85 -6.64 -4.70
N CYS A 384 3.81 -6.11 -3.48
CA CYS A 384 3.20 -4.81 -3.21
C CYS A 384 4.19 -3.70 -3.57
N LEU A 385 3.74 -2.68 -4.32
CA LEU A 385 4.60 -1.57 -4.75
C LEU A 385 4.70 -0.43 -3.73
N SER A 386 3.94 -0.48 -2.63
CA SER A 386 3.79 0.64 -1.68
C SER A 386 3.38 1.97 -2.35
N CYS A 387 2.64 1.88 -3.45
CA CYS A 387 2.16 3.00 -4.25
C CYS A 387 0.90 3.66 -3.70
N HIS A 388 0.14 2.96 -2.86
CA HIS A 388 -1.15 3.34 -2.27
C HIS A 388 -2.31 3.59 -3.26
N GLN A 389 -2.10 3.61 -4.57
CA GLN A 389 -3.10 3.99 -5.58
C GLN A 389 -4.39 3.15 -5.52
N GLY A 390 -4.27 1.81 -5.45
CA GLY A 390 -5.42 0.91 -5.41
C GLY A 390 -6.04 0.73 -4.02
N CYS A 391 -5.35 1.12 -2.96
CA CYS A 391 -5.80 0.95 -1.57
C CYS A 391 -6.11 2.30 -0.91
N LEU A 392 -5.16 2.90 -0.21
CA LEU A 392 -5.37 4.10 0.61
C LEU A 392 -5.95 5.29 -0.16
N ASP A 393 -5.48 5.54 -1.38
CA ASP A 393 -5.96 6.63 -2.20
C ASP A 393 -7.44 6.44 -2.59
N ARG A 394 -7.85 5.22 -2.96
CA ARG A 394 -9.26 4.92 -3.23
C ARG A 394 -10.15 5.13 -2.00
N LEU A 395 -9.67 4.71 -0.83
CA LEU A 395 -10.40 4.92 0.43
C LEU A 395 -10.59 6.42 0.74
N ALA A 396 -9.56 7.24 0.49
CA ALA A 396 -9.64 8.69 0.66
C ALA A 396 -10.70 9.35 -0.24
N HIS A 397 -11.00 8.74 -1.39
CA HIS A 397 -12.06 9.16 -2.31
C HIS A 397 -13.42 8.44 -2.09
N GLY A 398 -13.59 7.70 -0.98
CA GLY A 398 -14.82 6.97 -0.69
C GLY A 398 -15.08 5.77 -1.61
N LEU A 399 -14.05 5.28 -2.30
CA LEU A 399 -14.15 4.14 -3.21
C LEU A 399 -13.76 2.83 -2.51
N PRO A 400 -14.29 1.68 -2.95
CA PRO A 400 -13.92 0.39 -2.37
C PRO A 400 -12.41 0.10 -2.46
N LEU A 401 -11.88 -0.51 -1.41
CA LEU A 401 -10.51 -1.01 -1.35
C LEU A 401 -10.20 -1.94 -2.53
N SER A 402 -9.03 -1.75 -3.15
CA SER A 402 -8.50 -2.64 -4.17
C SER A 402 -6.95 -2.60 -4.17
N CYS A 403 -6.30 -3.10 -5.23
CA CYS A 403 -4.84 -3.10 -5.37
C CYS A 403 -4.42 -2.74 -6.80
N ALA A 404 -3.39 -1.91 -6.93
CA ALA A 404 -2.87 -1.50 -8.22
C ALA A 404 -2.40 -2.69 -9.09
N VAL A 405 -1.75 -3.67 -8.48
CA VAL A 405 -1.19 -4.85 -9.17
C VAL A 405 -2.10 -6.08 -9.14
N ASN A 406 -3.20 -6.02 -8.39
CA ASN A 406 -4.18 -7.10 -8.27
C ASN A 406 -5.60 -6.59 -8.51
N PRO A 407 -6.07 -6.54 -9.76
CA PRO A 407 -7.40 -6.05 -10.10
C PRO A 407 -8.56 -6.80 -9.41
N ALA A 408 -8.35 -8.05 -9.01
CA ALA A 408 -9.35 -8.85 -8.32
C ALA A 408 -9.51 -8.49 -6.82
N CYS A 409 -8.56 -7.76 -6.22
CA CYS A 409 -8.61 -7.40 -4.80
C CYS A 409 -9.87 -6.58 -4.46
N GLY A 410 -10.66 -7.04 -3.50
CA GLY A 410 -11.96 -6.46 -3.14
C GLY A 410 -13.09 -6.79 -4.11
N ARG A 411 -12.83 -7.63 -5.13
CA ARG A 411 -13.76 -8.07 -6.17
C ARG A 411 -13.50 -9.53 -6.54
N GLU A 412 -13.00 -10.32 -5.60
CA GLU A 412 -12.43 -11.67 -5.82
C GLU A 412 -13.38 -12.57 -6.62
N LYS A 413 -14.69 -12.54 -6.31
CA LYS A 413 -15.68 -13.36 -7.00
C LYS A 413 -15.95 -12.89 -8.43
N SER A 414 -16.18 -11.60 -8.62
CA SER A 414 -16.56 -11.03 -9.92
C SER A 414 -15.37 -10.87 -10.88
N PHE A 415 -14.13 -10.85 -10.35
CA PHE A 415 -12.89 -10.72 -11.11
C PHE A 415 -12.07 -12.03 -11.19
N SER A 416 -12.69 -13.17 -10.87
CA SER A 416 -12.05 -14.47 -11.08
C SER A 416 -11.80 -14.71 -12.57
N ILE A 417 -10.57 -15.18 -12.89
CA ILE A 417 -10.22 -15.56 -14.26
C ILE A 417 -10.77 -16.97 -14.51
N THR A 418 -11.69 -17.08 -15.48
CA THR A 418 -12.32 -18.34 -15.87
C THR A 418 -11.88 -18.73 -17.29
N GLN A 419 -11.98 -20.01 -17.64
CA GLN A 419 -11.70 -20.48 -18.99
C GLN A 419 -12.67 -19.83 -19.99
N ALA A 420 -12.17 -19.39 -21.13
CA ALA A 420 -12.98 -18.86 -22.21
C ALA A 420 -13.87 -19.96 -22.80
N LYS A 421 -15.10 -19.61 -23.15
CA LYS A 421 -16.04 -20.55 -23.82
C LYS A 421 -15.54 -20.94 -25.21
N GLU A 422 -14.93 -19.97 -25.89
CA GLU A 422 -14.35 -20.14 -27.23
C GLU A 422 -12.90 -19.68 -27.19
N LYS A 423 -11.98 -20.54 -27.62
CA LYS A 423 -10.55 -20.20 -27.68
C LYS A 423 -10.27 -19.39 -28.94
N LYS A 424 -9.60 -18.26 -28.79
CA LYS A 424 -9.22 -17.33 -29.84
C LYS A 424 -7.70 -17.31 -30.01
N HIS A 425 -7.24 -16.92 -31.18
CA HIS A 425 -5.86 -16.53 -31.39
C HIS A 425 -5.71 -15.02 -31.16
N VAL A 426 -5.00 -14.63 -30.11
CA VAL A 426 -4.82 -13.24 -29.67
C VAL A 426 -3.41 -12.78 -29.98
N PHE A 427 -3.30 -11.73 -30.79
CA PHE A 427 -2.04 -11.01 -31.01
C PHE A 427 -1.97 -9.80 -30.11
N ILE A 428 -0.84 -9.64 -29.42
CA ILE A 428 -0.59 -8.52 -28.51
C ILE A 428 0.66 -7.78 -29.01
N VAL A 429 0.52 -6.49 -29.26
CA VAL A 429 1.59 -5.63 -29.78
C VAL A 429 2.10 -4.70 -28.70
N GLY A 430 3.30 -4.98 -28.19
CA GLY A 430 3.98 -4.27 -27.10
C GLY A 430 4.11 -5.11 -25.84
N GLY A 431 5.36 -5.30 -25.38
CA GLY A 431 5.74 -6.10 -24.22
C GLY A 431 5.90 -5.31 -22.93
N GLY A 432 5.24 -4.14 -22.78
CA GLY A 432 5.13 -3.39 -21.55
C GLY A 432 4.18 -4.02 -20.53
N LEU A 433 3.87 -3.34 -19.41
CA LEU A 433 2.99 -3.87 -18.37
C LEU A 433 1.60 -4.26 -18.89
N ALA A 434 0.97 -3.42 -19.75
CA ALA A 434 -0.32 -3.73 -20.34
C ALA A 434 -0.26 -5.01 -21.16
N GLY A 435 0.71 -5.13 -22.06
CA GLY A 435 0.84 -6.31 -22.92
C GLY A 435 1.20 -7.58 -22.14
N MET A 436 2.03 -7.49 -21.10
CA MET A 436 2.35 -8.64 -20.25
C MET A 436 1.13 -9.11 -19.43
N GLU A 437 0.32 -8.19 -18.87
CA GLU A 437 -0.93 -8.57 -18.19
C GLU A 437 -1.94 -9.16 -19.16
N ALA A 438 -2.10 -8.55 -20.34
CA ALA A 438 -2.96 -9.06 -21.41
C ALA A 438 -2.57 -10.50 -21.79
N ALA A 439 -1.28 -10.73 -22.05
CA ALA A 439 -0.78 -12.06 -22.40
C ALA A 439 -1.03 -13.08 -21.27
N ARG A 440 -0.81 -12.69 -20.04
CA ARG A 440 -1.04 -13.54 -18.87
C ARG A 440 -2.51 -13.93 -18.73
N VAL A 441 -3.44 -12.96 -18.78
CA VAL A 441 -4.87 -13.21 -18.60
C VAL A 441 -5.43 -14.03 -19.76
N CYS A 442 -5.13 -13.67 -21.00
CA CYS A 442 -5.56 -14.43 -22.20
C CYS A 442 -5.08 -15.88 -22.15
N ALA A 443 -3.81 -16.12 -21.80
CA ALA A 443 -3.27 -17.46 -21.71
C ALA A 443 -3.91 -18.27 -20.56
N MET A 444 -4.14 -17.63 -19.40
CA MET A 444 -4.87 -18.27 -18.29
C MET A 444 -6.32 -18.63 -18.65
N ARG A 445 -6.96 -17.87 -19.53
CA ARG A 445 -8.29 -18.20 -20.07
C ARG A 445 -8.27 -19.27 -21.15
N GLY A 446 -7.08 -19.69 -21.59
CA GLY A 446 -6.87 -20.77 -22.56
C GLY A 446 -6.82 -20.32 -24.02
N HIS A 447 -6.71 -19.02 -24.28
CA HIS A 447 -6.48 -18.50 -25.63
C HIS A 447 -5.07 -18.87 -26.12
N ARG A 448 -4.89 -18.96 -27.45
CA ARG A 448 -3.56 -18.99 -28.10
C ARG A 448 -3.04 -17.55 -28.15
N VAL A 449 -1.86 -17.28 -27.57
CA VAL A 449 -1.34 -15.93 -27.41
C VAL A 449 0.03 -15.79 -28.08
N THR A 450 0.18 -14.74 -28.92
CA THR A 450 1.46 -14.30 -29.46
C THR A 450 1.70 -12.85 -29.07
N LEU A 451 2.78 -12.61 -28.32
CA LEU A 451 3.20 -11.29 -27.85
C LEU A 451 4.41 -10.79 -28.65
N PHE A 452 4.28 -9.65 -29.29
CA PHE A 452 5.32 -8.99 -30.08
C PHE A 452 5.93 -7.83 -29.30
N GLU A 453 7.25 -7.76 -29.22
CA GLU A 453 8.01 -6.67 -28.60
C GLU A 453 9.15 -6.23 -29.52
N LYS A 454 9.23 -4.92 -29.78
CA LYS A 454 10.25 -4.32 -30.66
C LYS A 454 11.67 -4.37 -30.08
N SER A 455 11.80 -4.38 -28.75
CA SER A 455 13.08 -4.44 -28.06
C SER A 455 13.53 -5.89 -27.80
N ASP A 456 14.75 -6.03 -27.30
CA ASP A 456 15.37 -7.33 -26.95
C ASP A 456 14.83 -7.91 -25.63
N ARG A 457 13.91 -7.23 -24.94
CA ARG A 457 13.38 -7.63 -23.63
C ARG A 457 12.00 -7.06 -23.35
N LEU A 458 11.26 -7.75 -22.47
CA LEU A 458 9.98 -7.28 -21.95
C LEU A 458 10.17 -6.21 -20.87
N GLY A 459 9.15 -5.36 -20.68
CA GLY A 459 9.05 -4.42 -19.56
C GLY A 459 8.59 -3.02 -19.94
N GLY A 460 8.99 -2.48 -21.11
CA GLY A 460 8.64 -1.10 -21.45
C GLY A 460 9.12 -0.09 -20.40
N HIS A 461 8.30 0.90 -20.06
CA HIS A 461 8.68 1.98 -19.13
C HIS A 461 8.94 1.54 -17.68
N ILE A 462 8.50 0.37 -17.23
CA ILE A 462 8.84 -0.09 -15.87
C ILE A 462 10.35 -0.36 -15.70
N ILE A 463 11.07 -0.62 -16.81
CA ILE A 463 12.52 -0.79 -16.77
C ILE A 463 13.18 0.50 -16.29
N THR A 464 12.88 1.61 -16.94
CA THR A 464 13.43 2.94 -16.58
C THR A 464 12.84 3.47 -15.28
N GLY A 465 11.53 3.38 -15.09
CA GLY A 465 10.86 3.85 -13.89
C GLY A 465 11.30 3.13 -12.61
N SER A 466 11.88 1.94 -12.72
CA SER A 466 12.35 1.15 -11.57
C SER A 466 13.85 1.31 -11.26
N VAL A 467 14.57 2.18 -11.94
CA VAL A 467 16.02 2.40 -11.73
C VAL A 467 16.32 2.94 -10.32
N PRO A 468 15.61 3.94 -9.77
CA PRO A 468 15.86 4.40 -8.42
C PRO A 468 15.74 3.28 -7.37
N ASP A 469 16.60 3.29 -6.33
CA ASP A 469 16.63 2.22 -5.34
C ASP A 469 15.35 2.09 -4.53
N PHE A 470 14.65 3.18 -4.28
CA PHE A 470 13.34 3.16 -3.62
C PHE A 470 12.23 2.56 -4.51
N LYS A 471 12.49 2.30 -5.82
CA LYS A 471 11.61 1.61 -6.77
C LYS A 471 11.92 0.11 -6.90
N LYS A 472 12.62 -0.50 -5.95
CA LYS A 472 12.96 -1.94 -5.99
C LYS A 472 11.75 -2.86 -6.12
N ASP A 473 10.58 -2.45 -5.63
CA ASP A 473 9.35 -3.23 -5.73
C ASP A 473 8.78 -3.23 -7.17
N ASP A 474 9.00 -2.17 -7.95
CA ASP A 474 8.65 -2.12 -9.38
C ASP A 474 9.55 -3.09 -10.19
N ARG A 475 10.85 -3.19 -9.84
CA ARG A 475 11.74 -4.23 -10.42
C ARG A 475 11.27 -5.65 -10.06
N ALA A 476 10.77 -5.84 -8.84
CA ALA A 476 10.21 -7.13 -8.43
C ALA A 476 8.94 -7.47 -9.22
N LEU A 477 8.08 -6.48 -9.52
CA LEU A 477 6.89 -6.67 -10.35
C LEU A 477 7.26 -7.11 -11.77
N LEU A 478 8.25 -6.46 -12.39
CA LEU A 478 8.73 -6.88 -13.72
C LEU A 478 9.23 -8.33 -13.72
N LYS A 479 10.03 -8.70 -12.71
CA LYS A 479 10.53 -10.08 -12.55
C LYS A 479 9.38 -11.07 -12.38
N TRP A 480 8.35 -10.70 -11.62
CA TRP A 480 7.16 -11.51 -11.42
C TRP A 480 6.41 -11.74 -12.74
N TYR A 481 6.18 -10.71 -13.56
CA TYR A 481 5.53 -10.85 -14.86
C TYR A 481 6.32 -11.77 -15.81
N ILE A 482 7.63 -11.57 -15.91
CA ILE A 482 8.50 -12.43 -16.75
C ILE A 482 8.40 -13.88 -16.28
N PHE A 483 8.45 -14.13 -14.98
CA PHE A 483 8.29 -15.47 -14.40
C PHE A 483 6.91 -16.06 -14.68
N GLN A 484 5.82 -15.29 -14.51
CA GLN A 484 4.48 -15.78 -14.81
C GLN A 484 4.32 -16.16 -16.29
N LEU A 485 4.80 -15.32 -17.20
CA LEU A 485 4.72 -15.60 -18.63
C LEU A 485 5.56 -16.83 -19.04
N SER A 486 6.68 -17.08 -18.39
CA SER A 486 7.50 -18.28 -18.64
C SER A 486 6.80 -19.61 -18.29
N LYS A 487 5.77 -19.56 -17.44
CA LYS A 487 4.96 -20.74 -17.05
C LYS A 487 3.71 -20.94 -17.90
N LEU A 488 3.38 -19.98 -18.75
CA LEU A 488 2.16 -19.98 -19.57
C LEU A 488 2.48 -20.25 -21.05
N PRO A 489 1.55 -20.82 -21.82
CA PRO A 489 1.74 -21.09 -23.23
C PRO A 489 1.61 -19.81 -24.08
N VAL A 490 2.53 -18.87 -23.87
CA VAL A 490 2.62 -17.59 -24.61
C VAL A 490 3.81 -17.65 -25.56
N GLU A 491 3.58 -17.43 -26.84
CA GLU A 491 4.64 -17.24 -27.83
C GLU A 491 5.13 -15.78 -27.72
N ILE A 492 6.39 -15.57 -27.33
CA ILE A 492 6.99 -14.24 -27.20
C ILE A 492 7.98 -14.02 -28.33
N ARG A 493 7.80 -12.94 -29.10
CA ARG A 493 8.67 -12.54 -30.22
C ARG A 493 9.32 -11.20 -29.90
N LEU A 494 10.56 -11.25 -29.41
CA LEU A 494 11.41 -10.08 -29.17
C LEU A 494 12.11 -9.62 -30.45
N ASN A 495 12.62 -8.37 -30.44
CA ASN A 495 13.23 -7.73 -31.62
C ASN A 495 12.32 -7.75 -32.86
N PHE A 496 11.01 -7.66 -32.64
CA PHE A 496 10.03 -7.80 -33.70
C PHE A 496 9.03 -6.61 -33.68
N ILE A 497 9.01 -5.86 -34.78
CA ILE A 497 8.05 -4.77 -35.01
C ILE A 497 6.86 -5.37 -35.78
N ALA A 498 5.72 -5.48 -35.11
CA ALA A 498 4.47 -5.86 -35.75
C ALA A 498 3.89 -4.64 -36.49
N ASP A 499 3.69 -4.80 -37.80
CA ASP A 499 3.09 -3.77 -38.66
C ASP A 499 1.68 -4.15 -39.13
N LYS A 500 0.99 -3.20 -39.74
CA LYS A 500 -0.37 -3.35 -40.22
C LYS A 500 -0.47 -4.52 -41.20
N ASP A 501 0.42 -4.60 -42.19
CA ASP A 501 0.36 -5.61 -43.27
C ASP A 501 0.51 -7.03 -42.72
N MET A 502 1.41 -7.23 -41.76
CA MET A 502 1.61 -8.52 -41.10
C MET A 502 0.36 -8.93 -40.31
N ILE A 503 -0.23 -7.98 -39.55
CA ILE A 503 -1.40 -8.26 -38.74
C ILE A 503 -2.63 -8.53 -39.59
N GLU A 504 -2.88 -7.78 -40.66
CA GLU A 504 -4.01 -7.99 -41.57
C GLU A 504 -3.97 -9.37 -42.25
N LYS A 505 -2.76 -9.85 -42.59
CA LYS A 505 -2.55 -11.16 -43.22
C LYS A 505 -2.50 -12.32 -42.22
N SER A 506 -2.53 -12.05 -40.93
CA SER A 506 -2.44 -13.07 -39.89
C SER A 506 -3.75 -13.83 -39.68
N ASP A 507 -3.65 -14.99 -39.02
CA ASP A 507 -4.78 -15.81 -38.53
C ASP A 507 -5.30 -15.37 -37.15
N ALA A 508 -4.90 -14.19 -36.65
CA ALA A 508 -5.37 -13.68 -35.37
C ALA A 508 -6.83 -13.28 -35.43
N ASP A 509 -7.59 -13.75 -34.43
CA ASP A 509 -9.00 -13.38 -34.22
C ASP A 509 -9.12 -12.02 -33.57
N ILE A 510 -8.19 -11.70 -32.64
CA ILE A 510 -8.21 -10.50 -31.80
C ILE A 510 -6.81 -9.89 -31.78
N ILE A 511 -6.79 -8.57 -31.87
CA ILE A 511 -5.56 -7.76 -31.80
C ILE A 511 -5.65 -6.84 -30.58
N ILE A 512 -4.62 -6.85 -29.75
CA ILE A 512 -4.50 -5.94 -28.59
C ILE A 512 -3.28 -5.05 -28.82
N ILE A 513 -3.52 -3.76 -28.96
CA ILE A 513 -2.48 -2.74 -29.12
C ILE A 513 -2.11 -2.20 -27.75
N ALA A 514 -0.86 -2.44 -27.33
CA ALA A 514 -0.31 -2.06 -26.02
C ALA A 514 1.07 -1.40 -26.19
N MET A 515 1.20 -0.53 -27.19
CA MET A 515 2.47 0.06 -27.66
C MET A 515 3.04 1.12 -26.70
N GLY A 516 2.27 1.51 -25.68
CA GLY A 516 2.71 2.45 -24.67
C GLY A 516 2.78 3.90 -25.13
N SER A 517 3.75 4.64 -24.63
CA SER A 517 3.94 6.07 -24.87
C SER A 517 5.41 6.40 -25.15
N THR A 518 5.69 7.63 -25.52
CA THR A 518 7.06 8.17 -25.67
C THR A 518 7.21 9.45 -24.87
N PRO A 519 8.39 9.75 -24.31
CA PRO A 519 8.64 11.01 -23.62
C PRO A 519 8.38 12.21 -24.55
N VAL A 520 7.80 13.27 -23.99
CA VAL A 520 7.71 14.56 -24.66
C VAL A 520 9.09 15.22 -24.63
N THR A 521 9.57 15.65 -25.77
CA THR A 521 10.84 16.38 -25.92
C THR A 521 10.58 17.88 -26.09
N LEU A 522 11.49 18.70 -25.58
CA LEU A 522 11.48 20.17 -25.77
C LEU A 522 12.73 20.58 -26.51
N ASP A 523 12.57 21.50 -27.48
CA ASP A 523 13.69 22.13 -28.19
C ASP A 523 14.01 23.46 -27.54
N PHE A 524 15.17 23.58 -26.93
CA PHE A 524 15.68 24.81 -26.29
C PHE A 524 16.70 25.53 -27.14
N GLY A 525 16.92 25.10 -28.41
CA GLY A 525 17.88 25.71 -29.33
C GLY A 525 19.36 25.47 -29.00
N GLY A 526 19.66 24.72 -27.94
CA GLY A 526 21.01 24.34 -27.51
C GLY A 526 21.35 22.90 -27.93
N LYS A 527 22.64 22.65 -28.22
CA LYS A 527 23.08 21.32 -28.69
C LYS A 527 23.64 20.38 -27.60
N ASN A 528 23.84 20.87 -26.39
CA ASN A 528 24.59 20.11 -25.39
C ASN A 528 23.73 19.65 -24.20
N HIS A 529 23.82 18.37 -23.88
CA HIS A 529 23.36 17.75 -22.62
C HIS A 529 21.87 17.87 -22.26
N VAL A 530 20.99 18.03 -23.26
CA VAL A 530 19.54 17.88 -23.05
C VAL A 530 19.15 16.44 -23.32
N CYS A 531 18.55 15.79 -22.33
CA CYS A 531 18.09 14.40 -22.44
C CYS A 531 16.71 14.25 -21.79
N THR A 532 16.00 13.20 -22.13
CA THR A 532 14.80 12.78 -21.44
C THR A 532 15.14 12.02 -20.14
N ALA A 533 14.18 11.93 -19.22
CA ALA A 533 14.32 11.08 -18.03
C ALA A 533 14.62 9.61 -18.40
N ASP A 534 14.00 9.10 -19.47
CA ASP A 534 14.22 7.74 -19.96
C ASP A 534 15.66 7.50 -20.43
N GLU A 535 16.25 8.44 -21.14
CA GLU A 535 17.63 8.35 -21.62
C GLU A 535 18.63 8.38 -20.47
N LEU A 536 18.43 9.28 -19.50
CA LEU A 536 19.27 9.41 -18.33
C LEU A 536 19.19 8.16 -17.44
N LEU A 537 17.98 7.70 -17.11
CA LEU A 537 17.78 6.52 -16.27
C LEU A 537 18.25 5.23 -16.93
N ASN A 538 18.23 5.13 -18.26
CA ASN A 538 18.80 3.99 -19.00
C ASN A 538 20.33 4.04 -19.14
N GLY A 539 21.00 5.07 -18.63
CA GLY A 539 22.45 5.24 -18.73
C GLY A 539 22.95 5.53 -20.14
N LYS A 540 22.08 5.99 -21.04
CA LYS A 540 22.47 6.42 -22.40
C LYS A 540 23.20 7.75 -22.37
N GLU A 541 22.93 8.57 -21.35
CA GLU A 541 23.58 9.84 -21.10
C GLU A 541 24.27 9.83 -19.73
N ASN A 542 25.51 10.32 -19.69
CA ASN A 542 26.22 10.53 -18.43
C ASN A 542 25.78 11.87 -17.84
N SER A 543 25.15 11.83 -16.67
CA SER A 543 24.81 13.07 -15.97
C SER A 543 26.06 13.77 -15.45
N GLY A 544 26.16 15.09 -15.68
CA GLY A 544 27.16 15.97 -15.05
C GLY A 544 26.96 16.06 -13.53
N GLU A 545 27.59 17.06 -12.91
CA GLU A 545 27.45 17.32 -11.47
C GLU A 545 26.21 18.18 -11.16
N ASN A 546 25.96 19.21 -12.01
CA ASN A 546 24.87 20.16 -11.85
C ASN A 546 23.75 19.81 -12.85
N ILE A 547 22.57 19.48 -12.36
CA ILE A 547 21.46 18.99 -13.18
C ILE A 547 20.24 19.86 -12.99
N VAL A 548 19.68 20.35 -14.11
CA VAL A 548 18.38 21.02 -14.12
C VAL A 548 17.34 20.05 -14.63
N VAL A 549 16.33 19.78 -13.81
CA VAL A 549 15.17 18.95 -14.13
C VAL A 549 14.03 19.86 -14.59
N VAL A 550 13.59 19.71 -15.82
CA VAL A 550 12.47 20.47 -16.41
C VAL A 550 11.20 19.64 -16.28
N GLY A 551 10.30 20.07 -15.41
CA GLY A 551 9.06 19.40 -15.03
C GLY A 551 9.12 18.81 -13.63
N GLY A 552 8.26 19.32 -12.76
CA GLY A 552 8.09 18.92 -11.36
C GLY A 552 6.98 17.89 -11.14
N GLY A 553 6.65 17.09 -12.15
CA GLY A 553 5.77 15.92 -12.01
C GLY A 553 6.44 14.77 -11.25
N LEU A 554 5.75 13.61 -11.11
CA LEU A 554 6.26 12.47 -10.35
C LEU A 554 7.61 11.98 -10.88
N VAL A 555 7.77 11.82 -12.20
CA VAL A 555 9.02 11.36 -12.82
C VAL A 555 10.16 12.34 -12.54
N GLY A 556 9.90 13.64 -12.69
CA GLY A 556 10.91 14.65 -12.42
C GLY A 556 11.35 14.69 -10.96
N CYS A 557 10.40 14.74 -10.03
CA CYS A 557 10.69 14.79 -8.59
C CYS A 557 11.39 13.52 -8.07
N GLU A 558 10.96 12.33 -8.49
CA GLU A 558 11.61 11.07 -8.07
C GLU A 558 13.02 10.93 -8.68
N THR A 559 13.20 11.35 -9.94
CA THR A 559 14.53 11.32 -10.56
C THR A 559 15.45 12.37 -9.92
N ALA A 560 14.94 13.56 -9.58
CA ALA A 560 15.69 14.57 -8.84
C ALA A 560 16.16 14.06 -7.48
N LEU A 561 15.28 13.39 -6.74
CA LEU A 561 15.62 12.76 -5.45
C LEU A 561 16.72 11.71 -5.62
N TRP A 562 16.58 10.81 -6.59
CA TRP A 562 17.55 9.76 -6.89
C TRP A 562 18.93 10.33 -7.28
N LEU A 563 18.98 11.35 -8.14
CA LEU A 563 20.21 12.03 -8.53
C LEU A 563 20.88 12.70 -7.33
N ARG A 564 20.10 13.36 -6.49
CA ARG A 564 20.60 13.98 -5.26
C ARG A 564 21.19 12.96 -4.29
N GLN A 565 20.58 11.78 -4.15
CA GLN A 565 21.12 10.67 -3.34
C GLN A 565 22.46 10.12 -3.88
N GLN A 566 22.76 10.34 -5.17
CA GLN A 566 24.05 10.05 -5.78
C GLN A 566 25.06 11.20 -5.65
N GLY A 567 24.74 12.26 -4.88
CA GLY A 567 25.62 13.39 -4.62
C GLY A 567 25.54 14.52 -5.67
N LYS A 568 24.63 14.45 -6.65
CA LYS A 568 24.46 15.50 -7.66
C LYS A 568 23.84 16.76 -7.04
N ILE A 569 24.06 17.92 -7.70
CA ILE A 569 23.40 19.19 -7.38
C ILE A 569 22.21 19.33 -8.34
N VAL A 570 20.99 19.38 -7.79
CA VAL A 570 19.77 19.29 -8.60
C VAL A 570 18.85 20.46 -8.33
N THR A 571 18.37 21.08 -9.42
CA THR A 571 17.32 22.10 -9.40
C THR A 571 16.15 21.64 -10.26
N VAL A 572 14.93 21.67 -9.72
CA VAL A 572 13.69 21.37 -10.43
C VAL A 572 13.04 22.68 -10.88
N VAL A 573 12.72 22.80 -12.16
CA VAL A 573 11.99 23.93 -12.74
C VAL A 573 10.61 23.46 -13.16
N GLU A 574 9.56 24.03 -12.53
CA GLU A 574 8.16 23.67 -12.75
C GLU A 574 7.33 24.90 -13.18
N SER A 575 6.58 24.74 -14.26
CA SER A 575 5.73 25.81 -14.80
C SER A 575 4.48 26.08 -13.99
N SER A 576 3.98 25.07 -13.30
CA SER A 576 2.82 25.13 -12.41
C SER A 576 3.15 25.81 -11.07
N PRO A 577 2.12 26.29 -10.32
CA PRO A 577 2.31 26.85 -8.97
C PRO A 577 2.87 25.86 -7.96
N GLU A 578 2.64 24.55 -8.16
CA GLU A 578 3.05 23.48 -7.26
C GLU A 578 3.61 22.30 -8.05
N ILE A 579 4.59 21.60 -7.46
CA ILE A 579 5.07 20.32 -7.96
C ILE A 579 4.03 19.20 -7.73
N LEU A 580 4.16 18.10 -8.44
CA LEU A 580 3.32 16.89 -8.29
C LEU A 580 1.82 17.19 -8.50
N ASP A 581 1.48 18.18 -9.31
CA ASP A 581 0.10 18.65 -9.55
C ASP A 581 -0.66 19.00 -8.25
N GLY A 582 0.05 19.44 -7.21
CA GLY A 582 -0.53 19.69 -5.89
C GLY A 582 -1.08 18.42 -5.22
N GLY A 583 -0.60 17.24 -5.61
CA GLY A 583 -1.03 15.94 -5.08
C GLY A 583 -2.30 15.37 -5.69
N LYS A 584 -2.88 15.97 -6.72
CA LYS A 584 -4.18 15.55 -7.31
C LYS A 584 -4.21 14.10 -7.81
N ASN A 585 -3.09 13.54 -8.23
CA ASN A 585 -2.97 12.22 -8.82
C ASN A 585 -2.12 11.26 -7.97
N MET A 586 -1.90 11.58 -6.70
CA MET A 586 -1.12 10.79 -5.75
C MET A 586 -1.83 10.63 -4.42
N CYS A 587 -1.63 9.47 -3.77
CA CYS A 587 -2.00 9.33 -2.37
C CYS A 587 -1.21 10.32 -1.50
N PHE A 588 -1.89 10.97 -0.55
CA PHE A 588 -1.31 11.96 0.36
C PHE A 588 -0.03 11.49 1.06
N ALA A 589 0.02 10.23 1.51
CA ALA A 589 1.20 9.69 2.17
C ALA A 589 2.45 9.70 1.27
N ASN A 590 2.28 9.40 -0.03
CA ASN A 590 3.36 9.45 -1.02
C ASN A 590 3.72 10.90 -1.37
N TYR A 591 2.71 11.74 -1.56
CA TYR A 591 2.89 13.16 -1.89
C TYR A 591 3.63 13.92 -0.79
N ASP A 592 3.14 13.84 0.45
CA ASP A 592 3.73 14.53 1.60
C ASP A 592 5.18 14.07 1.83
N MET A 593 5.42 12.75 1.79
CA MET A 593 6.77 12.24 2.02
C MET A 593 7.74 12.63 0.92
N LEU A 594 7.35 12.56 -0.36
CA LEU A 594 8.25 12.95 -1.47
C LEU A 594 8.57 14.44 -1.40
N LYS A 595 7.59 15.28 -1.14
CA LYS A 595 7.78 16.73 -0.97
C LYS A 595 8.74 17.05 0.18
N ASP A 596 8.54 16.41 1.35
CA ASP A 596 9.44 16.57 2.50
C ASP A 596 10.85 16.06 2.19
N LEU A 597 10.99 14.95 1.45
CA LEU A 597 12.29 14.42 1.03
C LEU A 597 13.05 15.36 0.08
N LEU A 598 12.37 16.05 -0.84
CA LEU A 598 13.01 17.05 -1.69
C LEU A 598 13.62 18.17 -0.86
N VAL A 599 12.86 18.71 0.10
CA VAL A 599 13.33 19.77 1.01
C VAL A 599 14.48 19.27 1.91
N PHE A 600 14.31 18.10 2.51
CA PHE A 600 15.31 17.51 3.41
C PHE A 600 16.65 17.26 2.70
N ASN A 601 16.60 16.84 1.44
CA ASN A 601 17.77 16.61 0.61
C ASN A 601 18.29 17.91 -0.07
N LYS A 602 17.73 19.08 0.25
CA LYS A 602 18.19 20.38 -0.28
C LYS A 602 18.16 20.42 -1.81
N ILE A 603 17.06 19.96 -2.41
CA ILE A 603 16.79 20.10 -3.83
C ILE A 603 16.03 21.41 -4.01
N ASP A 604 16.60 22.30 -4.84
CA ASP A 604 15.94 23.57 -5.18
C ASP A 604 14.78 23.34 -6.12
N VAL A 605 13.62 23.93 -5.80
CA VAL A 605 12.39 23.81 -6.60
C VAL A 605 11.90 25.19 -6.97
N LEU A 606 11.84 25.48 -8.28
CA LEU A 606 11.38 26.74 -8.85
C LEU A 606 10.02 26.54 -9.52
N CYS A 607 8.95 26.78 -8.79
CA CYS A 607 7.58 26.80 -9.31
C CYS A 607 7.27 28.10 -10.06
N ASN A 608 6.17 28.10 -10.86
CA ASN A 608 5.80 29.19 -11.74
C ASN A 608 6.96 29.65 -12.66
N SER A 609 7.86 28.73 -13.03
CA SER A 609 9.11 29.02 -13.72
C SER A 609 9.28 28.16 -14.96
N SER A 610 9.93 28.67 -15.98
CA SER A 610 10.15 27.96 -17.25
C SER A 610 11.57 28.17 -17.76
N VAL A 611 12.12 27.13 -18.38
CA VAL A 611 13.40 27.22 -19.08
C VAL A 611 13.20 28.00 -20.35
N LYS A 612 14.02 29.05 -20.53
CA LYS A 612 14.01 29.92 -21.71
C LYS A 612 15.08 29.51 -22.72
N THR A 613 16.29 29.26 -22.25
CA THR A 613 17.44 28.92 -23.09
C THR A 613 18.37 27.98 -22.35
N VAL A 614 18.93 27.04 -23.07
CA VAL A 614 19.99 26.13 -22.57
C VAL A 614 21.31 26.56 -23.25
N ASN A 615 22.29 26.96 -22.44
CA ASN A 615 23.64 27.30 -22.87
C ASN A 615 24.58 26.10 -22.68
N GLU A 616 25.86 26.24 -23.00
CA GLU A 616 26.86 25.16 -22.85
C GLU A 616 27.04 24.67 -21.41
N THR A 617 26.96 25.59 -20.42
CA THR A 617 27.25 25.31 -18.99
C THR A 617 26.20 25.87 -18.04
N SER A 618 25.10 26.38 -18.57
CA SER A 618 24.06 27.05 -17.80
C SER A 618 22.69 26.96 -18.47
N VAL A 619 21.66 27.23 -17.69
CA VAL A 619 20.27 27.36 -18.13
C VAL A 619 19.72 28.69 -17.68
N VAL A 620 19.09 29.43 -18.60
CA VAL A 620 18.35 30.65 -18.27
C VAL A 620 16.91 30.26 -17.95
N VAL A 621 16.48 30.55 -16.73
CA VAL A 621 15.15 30.27 -16.22
C VAL A 621 14.39 31.58 -16.02
N LYS A 622 13.20 31.68 -16.61
CA LYS A 622 12.25 32.74 -16.36
C LYS A 622 11.44 32.39 -15.10
N THR A 623 11.60 33.21 -14.06
CA THR A 623 10.81 33.14 -12.83
C THR A 623 9.72 34.22 -12.82
N PRO A 624 8.77 34.24 -11.88
CA PRO A 624 7.79 35.32 -11.75
C PRO A 624 8.41 36.71 -11.53
N ALA A 625 9.58 36.77 -10.90
CA ALA A 625 10.22 38.03 -10.54
C ALA A 625 11.22 38.52 -11.62
N THR A 626 12.04 37.60 -12.17
CA THR A 626 13.15 37.92 -13.07
C THR A 626 13.63 36.69 -13.84
N GLU A 627 14.53 36.93 -14.79
CA GLU A 627 15.32 35.84 -15.39
C GLU A 627 16.56 35.58 -14.53
N ILE A 628 16.84 34.31 -14.26
CA ILE A 628 18.03 33.87 -13.53
C ILE A 628 18.82 32.86 -14.36
N GLU A 629 20.13 32.87 -14.19
CA GLU A 629 21.01 31.87 -14.81
C GLU A 629 21.45 30.84 -13.78
N ILE A 630 21.27 29.55 -14.09
CA ILE A 630 21.60 28.42 -13.23
C ILE A 630 22.68 27.60 -13.91
N LYS A 631 23.74 27.26 -13.19
CA LYS A 631 24.77 26.33 -13.69
C LYS A 631 24.16 24.98 -13.97
N ALA A 632 24.39 24.44 -15.16
CA ALA A 632 23.87 23.13 -15.56
C ALA A 632 24.86 22.42 -16.48
N ASP A 633 25.25 21.22 -16.12
CA ASP A 633 26.02 20.31 -16.94
C ASP A 633 25.09 19.34 -17.71
N THR A 634 23.85 19.20 -17.24
CA THR A 634 22.82 18.33 -17.84
C THR A 634 21.44 18.97 -17.63
N VAL A 635 20.61 18.94 -18.65
CA VAL A 635 19.20 19.34 -18.59
C VAL A 635 18.34 18.10 -18.87
N MET A 636 17.61 17.64 -17.87
CA MET A 636 16.71 16.50 -17.98
C MET A 636 15.27 16.96 -18.17
N VAL A 637 14.64 16.54 -19.27
CA VAL A 637 13.24 16.87 -19.58
C VAL A 637 12.32 15.76 -19.04
N ALA A 638 11.35 16.12 -18.20
CA ALA A 638 10.37 15.26 -17.57
C ALA A 638 8.95 15.89 -17.60
N VAL A 639 8.52 16.37 -18.75
CA VAL A 639 7.25 17.11 -18.94
C VAL A 639 6.08 16.24 -19.42
N GLY A 640 6.20 14.95 -19.24
CA GLY A 640 5.14 13.98 -19.57
C GLY A 640 5.46 13.10 -20.75
N TYR A 641 4.45 12.32 -21.16
CA TYR A 641 4.54 11.34 -22.24
C TYR A 641 3.40 11.53 -23.24
N GLN A 642 3.60 11.03 -24.47
CA GLN A 642 2.63 11.05 -25.54
C GLN A 642 2.26 9.61 -25.93
N ALA A 643 0.95 9.30 -25.91
CA ALA A 643 0.43 7.98 -26.29
C ALA A 643 0.79 7.59 -27.73
N GLN A 644 1.09 6.32 -27.96
CA GLN A 644 1.44 5.76 -29.27
C GLN A 644 0.29 4.87 -29.78
N HIS A 645 -0.66 5.47 -30.50
CA HIS A 645 -1.84 4.76 -31.01
C HIS A 645 -1.92 4.69 -32.54
N TYR A 646 -0.85 5.06 -33.26
CA TYR A 646 -0.84 5.11 -34.74
C TYR A 646 -1.23 3.79 -35.40
N LEU A 647 -0.84 2.65 -34.83
CA LEU A 647 -1.17 1.33 -35.37
C LEU A 647 -2.66 1.02 -35.17
N TYR A 648 -3.23 1.39 -34.01
CA TYR A 648 -4.66 1.27 -33.75
C TYR A 648 -5.46 2.10 -34.75
N ASP A 649 -5.10 3.38 -34.97
CA ASP A 649 -5.75 4.27 -35.93
C ASP A 649 -5.67 3.75 -37.36
N ALA A 650 -4.55 3.17 -37.74
CA ALA A 650 -4.37 2.58 -39.07
C ALA A 650 -5.20 1.31 -39.31
N MET A 651 -5.59 0.63 -38.23
CA MET A 651 -6.22 -0.69 -38.31
C MET A 651 -7.70 -0.72 -37.90
N ARG A 652 -8.24 0.35 -37.29
CA ARG A 652 -9.62 0.37 -36.77
C ARG A 652 -10.69 -0.01 -37.81
N ASP A 653 -10.39 0.21 -39.10
CA ASP A 653 -11.31 -0.08 -40.21
C ASP A 653 -10.94 -1.39 -40.96
N SER A 654 -10.05 -2.22 -40.44
CA SER A 654 -9.55 -3.47 -41.06
C SER A 654 -10.54 -4.65 -41.04
N GLY A 655 -11.64 -4.52 -40.32
CA GLY A 655 -12.62 -5.61 -40.08
C GLY A 655 -12.20 -6.63 -39.01
N LYS A 656 -11.01 -6.51 -38.42
CA LYS A 656 -10.57 -7.31 -37.26
C LYS A 656 -11.08 -6.72 -35.95
N ILE A 657 -11.20 -7.56 -34.91
CA ILE A 657 -11.51 -7.11 -33.55
C ILE A 657 -10.22 -6.56 -32.93
N ILE A 658 -10.21 -5.26 -32.62
CA ILE A 658 -9.01 -4.57 -32.15
C ILE A 658 -9.31 -3.80 -30.88
N TYR A 659 -8.48 -3.96 -29.86
CA TYR A 659 -8.47 -3.19 -28.63
C TYR A 659 -7.20 -2.36 -28.52
N ASN A 660 -7.31 -1.15 -27.92
CA ASN A 660 -6.16 -0.32 -27.56
C ASN A 660 -6.17 -0.16 -26.03
N ILE A 661 -5.05 -0.47 -25.37
CA ILE A 661 -4.98 -0.53 -23.90
C ILE A 661 -3.75 0.16 -23.33
N GLY A 662 -3.83 0.52 -22.03
CA GLY A 662 -2.76 1.16 -21.28
C GLY A 662 -2.34 2.49 -21.87
N ASP A 663 -1.05 2.85 -21.75
CA ASP A 663 -0.53 4.15 -22.20
C ASP A 663 -0.63 4.36 -23.74
N SER A 664 -0.89 3.32 -24.49
CA SER A 664 -1.20 3.43 -25.92
C SER A 664 -2.58 4.06 -26.14
N LEU A 665 -3.52 3.86 -25.22
CA LEU A 665 -4.84 4.51 -25.22
C LEU A 665 -4.76 5.86 -24.51
N THR A 666 -4.29 5.85 -23.26
CA THR A 666 -4.19 7.07 -22.43
C THR A 666 -3.03 6.91 -21.45
N VAL A 667 -2.08 7.83 -21.50
CA VAL A 667 -0.94 7.85 -20.56
C VAL A 667 -1.46 7.96 -19.14
N SER A 668 -1.02 7.03 -18.28
CA SER A 668 -1.56 6.92 -16.93
C SER A 668 -0.51 6.38 -15.95
N ASN A 669 -0.89 5.45 -15.09
CA ASN A 669 -0.04 4.85 -14.07
C ASN A 669 -0.10 3.32 -14.13
N ILE A 670 0.73 2.65 -13.32
CA ILE A 670 0.81 1.17 -13.26
C ILE A 670 -0.57 0.54 -12.99
N MET A 671 -1.38 1.14 -12.09
CA MET A 671 -2.69 0.61 -11.75
C MET A 671 -3.64 0.61 -12.95
N ASN A 672 -3.80 1.76 -13.59
CA ASN A 672 -4.71 1.89 -14.73
C ASN A 672 -4.26 1.00 -15.88
N THR A 673 -2.96 0.98 -16.18
CA THR A 673 -2.39 0.12 -17.21
C THR A 673 -2.69 -1.37 -17.00
N ILE A 674 -2.54 -1.87 -15.77
CA ILE A 674 -2.84 -3.28 -15.44
C ILE A 674 -4.36 -3.52 -15.43
N TRP A 675 -5.15 -2.57 -14.94
CA TRP A 675 -6.59 -2.74 -14.86
C TRP A 675 -7.26 -2.71 -16.23
N ASP A 676 -6.83 -1.81 -17.13
CA ASP A 676 -7.32 -1.77 -18.51
C ASP A 676 -7.09 -3.10 -19.20
N ALA A 677 -5.87 -3.61 -19.14
CA ALA A 677 -5.52 -4.91 -19.72
C ALA A 677 -6.41 -6.03 -19.13
N ASN A 678 -6.50 -6.11 -17.80
CA ASN A 678 -7.28 -7.13 -17.12
C ASN A 678 -8.78 -7.06 -17.44
N GLN A 679 -9.34 -5.85 -17.62
CA GLN A 679 -10.75 -5.67 -17.94
C GLN A 679 -11.08 -6.19 -19.34
N VAL A 680 -10.28 -5.81 -20.34
CA VAL A 680 -10.49 -6.24 -21.74
C VAL A 680 -10.38 -7.76 -21.87
N GLU A 681 -9.30 -8.35 -21.36
CA GLU A 681 -9.04 -9.79 -21.55
C GLU A 681 -10.02 -10.69 -20.79
N ARG A 682 -10.60 -10.22 -19.68
CA ARG A 682 -11.62 -11.00 -18.95
C ARG A 682 -12.94 -11.10 -19.71
N GLU A 683 -13.22 -10.18 -20.61
CA GLU A 683 -14.45 -10.12 -21.40
C GLU A 683 -14.32 -10.88 -22.73
N LEU A 684 -13.10 -11.18 -23.19
CA LEU A 684 -12.82 -12.02 -24.35
C LEU A 684 -13.17 -13.48 -24.07
#